data_a1d47f360b24546d1a76f17cd7efdbb2
#
_entry.id   a1d47f360b24546d1a76f17cd7efdbb2
#
_cell.length_a   1.000
_cell.length_b   1.000
_cell.length_c   1.000
_cell.angle_alpha   90.00
_cell.angle_beta   90.00
_cell.angle_gamma   90.00
#
_symmetry.space_group_name_H-M   'P 1'
#
loop_
_entity.id
_entity.type
_entity.pdbx_description
1 polymer ?
#
loop_
_entity_poly.entity_id
_entity_poly.type
_entity_poly.pdbx_seq_one_letter_code
_entity_poly.pdbx_strand_id
1 'polypeptide(L)'
;MDELQAPRVIVRFQDHVSVRDPRDPVKSLMESEPGMWRKLVSEFGNVRLKPAITTMKSDEIRKLQRIAAERDPTYEPANFDNFFEAEGEKVEDIAAFAAALRRWPSLRSVEVERGGPPPLVDATNDPLAVDQGYLDAAPGGINARFAWTVTGGDGAGQAVVDVEGGWELAHEDLTAHAATLIAGTNSTNLVWRSHGTSVLGEICASDNAVGCVGIAPNVASVRVSSIFGSSYSGAILSALPSMSFGDVLLIELQTTAMTTPAGDPTYGPIEVLDINYEAIRLATALGIVVVEAGGNGTNNGGTPAVDLDAYTNAGGQRILWRDPANADFRDSGAIIVAAASSSAPHTRLAYSTFGERIDCYGWGQNVETTTTDSTGSTTAYQSNFGGTSSASPIITGAALCLQGVAEQANGFRLSPRQVRAILSDPALNTPPAAAEATAMGVLPDLQSILNTSIGATPDIYLRDFVGDSGEPHGGSISASPDIIVRPVAVGDAQVSFGAGSGTESSASEGYTVQGGQDNFIYVRALNQGSVDATGATATVFWSEVSTLVTPDLWNLVGTVNMPTIPQGEVLTCAAALTWSSGDIPATGHYCFVGLIDHPNDPAPGPADFGDWTNFTNFIRNNNNVTWRNFNVEDPSPAPNAQPKGFVALPFLVPGAFDEPRDFAIEMIGKLPRDAKVMLELPVNFLRVMKSDLKIESIDRGKNLAVAVLPPSGRVLLGRGRMPAKARFRMRLLVALAKEDMQRPYQIAVRQLHLGEEEVGRVTWRLEPGRRKLEKRGREIG
;
A
#
# COMPACT_ATOMS: atom_id res chain seq x y z
N MET A 1 20.37 21.04 29.57
CA MET A 1 19.91 21.55 28.27
C MET A 1 19.71 20.36 27.38
N ASP A 2 18.51 20.15 27.02
CA ASP A 2 17.97 18.94 26.42
C ASP A 2 18.62 18.66 25.09
N GLU A 3 19.02 17.42 24.84
CA GLU A 3 19.42 16.92 23.54
C GLU A 3 18.17 16.92 22.62
N LEU A 4 17.75 18.10 22.20
CA LEU A 4 16.85 18.20 21.08
C LEU A 4 17.65 17.90 19.83
N GLN A 5 17.12 17.07 18.95
CA GLN A 5 17.70 16.92 17.63
C GLN A 5 17.75 18.29 16.95
N ALA A 6 18.94 18.72 16.51
CA ALA A 6 19.10 20.01 15.85
C ALA A 6 18.17 20.09 14.63
N PRO A 7 17.46 21.22 14.46
CA PRO A 7 16.59 21.38 13.30
C PRO A 7 17.35 21.19 12.00
N ARG A 8 16.75 20.48 11.04
CA ARG A 8 17.32 20.20 9.73
C ARG A 8 16.42 20.73 8.63
N VAL A 9 16.99 21.21 7.54
CA VAL A 9 16.24 21.59 6.35
C VAL A 9 16.30 20.47 5.34
N ILE A 10 15.16 19.84 5.09
CA ILE A 10 15.03 18.77 4.09
C ILE A 10 14.48 19.39 2.80
N VAL A 11 15.15 19.11 1.69
CA VAL A 11 14.71 19.52 0.35
C VAL A 11 14.42 18.29 -0.50
N ARG A 12 13.35 18.35 -1.28
CA ARG A 12 13.00 17.34 -2.29
C ARG A 12 13.07 17.98 -3.67
N PHE A 13 13.84 17.40 -4.56
CA PHE A 13 13.85 17.81 -5.97
C PHE A 13 12.56 17.36 -6.69
N GLN A 14 12.17 18.12 -7.72
CA GLN A 14 11.11 17.72 -8.64
C GLN A 14 11.48 16.39 -9.31
N ASP A 15 10.51 15.49 -9.50
CA ASP A 15 10.76 14.14 -10.03
C ASP A 15 11.34 14.14 -11.47
N HIS A 16 11.10 15.21 -12.24
CA HIS A 16 11.67 15.38 -13.57
C HIS A 16 13.09 16.00 -13.58
N VAL A 17 13.58 16.45 -12.43
CA VAL A 17 14.93 16.99 -12.28
C VAL A 17 15.88 15.83 -12.03
N SER A 18 16.68 15.50 -13.05
CA SER A 18 17.78 14.54 -12.86
C SER A 18 18.88 15.20 -12.05
N VAL A 19 19.07 14.77 -10.82
CA VAL A 19 20.28 15.07 -10.05
C VAL A 19 21.40 14.24 -10.70
N ARG A 20 22.19 14.86 -11.60
CA ARG A 20 23.17 14.19 -12.45
C ARG A 20 24.27 13.46 -11.69
N ASP A 21 24.65 13.95 -10.53
CA ASP A 21 25.54 13.26 -9.58
C ASP A 21 24.96 13.38 -8.17
N PRO A 22 24.39 12.30 -7.63
CA PRO A 22 23.86 12.31 -6.26
C PRO A 22 24.91 12.65 -5.19
N ARG A 23 26.21 12.60 -5.54
CA ARG A 23 27.31 12.97 -4.65
C ARG A 23 27.61 14.48 -4.68
N ASP A 24 27.09 15.19 -5.69
CA ASP A 24 27.18 16.65 -5.79
C ASP A 24 25.87 17.27 -6.27
N PRO A 25 24.78 17.15 -5.47
CA PRO A 25 23.46 17.67 -5.82
C PRO A 25 23.43 19.20 -5.88
N VAL A 26 24.34 19.88 -5.21
CA VAL A 26 24.52 21.34 -5.23
C VAL A 26 24.75 21.85 -6.65
N LYS A 27 25.47 21.09 -7.48
CA LYS A 27 25.72 21.46 -8.88
C LYS A 27 24.43 21.60 -9.68
N SER A 28 23.42 20.78 -9.41
CA SER A 28 22.11 20.88 -10.07
C SER A 28 21.36 22.17 -9.71
N LEU A 29 21.46 22.64 -8.47
CA LEU A 29 20.93 23.97 -8.06
C LEU A 29 21.70 25.12 -8.71
N MET A 30 23.04 25.04 -8.71
CA MET A 30 23.91 26.06 -9.31
C MET A 30 23.66 26.26 -10.80
N GLU A 31 23.47 25.13 -11.53
CA GLU A 31 23.27 25.16 -12.98
C GLU A 31 21.86 25.61 -13.36
N SER A 32 20.84 25.27 -12.54
CA SER A 32 19.45 25.66 -12.81
C SER A 32 19.20 27.16 -12.64
N GLU A 33 19.75 27.76 -11.55
CA GLU A 33 19.52 29.14 -11.18
C GLU A 33 20.78 29.84 -10.63
N PRO A 34 21.77 30.15 -11.48
CA PRO A 34 23.07 30.69 -11.04
C PRO A 34 22.99 32.01 -10.29
N GLY A 35 21.96 32.82 -10.56
CA GLY A 35 21.73 34.10 -9.89
C GLY A 35 21.24 33.92 -8.47
N MET A 36 20.30 32.99 -8.26
CA MET A 36 19.74 32.65 -6.96
C MET A 36 20.79 31.94 -6.10
N TRP A 37 21.62 31.08 -6.71
CA TRP A 37 22.73 30.44 -6.02
C TRP A 37 23.70 31.43 -5.41
N ARG A 38 24.16 32.41 -6.20
CA ARG A 38 25.08 33.45 -5.69
C ARG A 38 24.48 34.25 -4.52
N LYS A 39 23.19 34.54 -4.57
CA LYS A 39 22.48 35.20 -3.48
C LYS A 39 22.43 34.31 -2.23
N LEU A 40 22.06 33.04 -2.38
CA LEU A 40 22.00 32.06 -1.29
C LEU A 40 23.35 31.91 -0.58
N VAL A 41 24.43 31.73 -1.34
CA VAL A 41 25.79 31.63 -0.79
C VAL A 41 26.26 32.93 -0.13
N SER A 42 25.87 34.08 -0.68
CA SER A 42 26.17 35.38 -0.07
C SER A 42 25.50 35.56 1.30
N GLU A 43 24.32 35.02 1.47
CA GLU A 43 23.49 35.16 2.67
C GLU A 43 23.82 34.10 3.73
N PHE A 44 23.97 32.84 3.31
CA PHE A 44 24.10 31.69 4.21
C PHE A 44 25.46 30.99 4.19
N GLY A 45 26.44 31.55 3.49
CA GLY A 45 27.77 30.95 3.35
C GLY A 45 27.79 29.78 2.38
N ASN A 46 28.74 28.87 2.57
CA ASN A 46 28.87 27.67 1.72
C ASN A 46 27.69 26.73 2.01
N VAL A 47 26.84 26.51 1.00
CA VAL A 47 25.66 25.62 1.09
C VAL A 47 26.04 24.22 0.60
N ARG A 48 25.65 23.22 1.36
CA ARG A 48 25.85 21.80 1.02
C ARG A 48 24.51 21.07 1.05
N LEU A 49 24.39 20.07 0.20
CA LEU A 49 23.29 19.13 0.21
C LEU A 49 23.85 17.74 0.47
N LYS A 50 23.39 17.09 1.51
CA LYS A 50 23.72 15.70 1.85
C LYS A 50 22.48 14.82 1.62
N PRO A 51 22.62 13.57 1.18
CA PRO A 51 21.48 12.66 1.16
C PRO A 51 20.76 12.67 2.51
N ALA A 52 19.44 12.87 2.52
CA ALA A 52 18.66 12.90 3.77
C ALA A 52 18.63 11.52 4.44
N ILE A 53 18.72 10.44 3.65
CA ILE A 53 18.75 9.07 4.11
C ILE A 53 20.16 8.52 3.93
N THR A 54 20.83 8.25 5.06
CA THR A 54 22.21 7.73 5.08
C THR A 54 22.31 6.35 5.72
N THR A 55 21.24 5.89 6.40
CA THR A 55 21.19 4.63 7.15
C THR A 55 20.86 3.42 6.27
N MET A 56 20.35 3.64 5.06
CA MET A 56 19.99 2.59 4.11
C MET A 56 20.47 2.95 2.70
N LYS A 57 20.88 1.96 1.93
CA LYS A 57 21.31 2.16 0.53
C LYS A 57 20.07 2.30 -0.37
N SER A 58 20.19 3.14 -1.41
CA SER A 58 19.10 3.37 -2.39
C SER A 58 18.60 2.07 -3.05
N ASP A 59 19.47 1.09 -3.31
CA ASP A 59 19.06 -0.19 -3.88
C ASP A 59 18.21 -1.02 -2.91
N GLU A 60 18.47 -0.91 -1.62
CA GLU A 60 17.68 -1.58 -0.57
C GLU A 60 16.30 -0.93 -0.45
N ILE A 61 16.23 0.41 -0.47
CA ILE A 61 14.96 1.15 -0.51
C ILE A 61 14.15 0.77 -1.75
N ARG A 62 14.78 0.78 -2.93
CA ARG A 62 14.11 0.37 -4.18
C ARG A 62 13.60 -1.07 -4.15
N LYS A 63 14.30 -1.97 -3.45
CA LYS A 63 13.81 -3.34 -3.24
C LYS A 63 12.55 -3.35 -2.39
N LEU A 64 12.53 -2.60 -1.28
CA LEU A 64 11.34 -2.46 -0.42
C LEU A 64 10.17 -1.82 -1.18
N GLN A 65 10.43 -0.78 -1.97
CA GLN A 65 9.41 -0.13 -2.79
C GLN A 65 8.79 -1.08 -3.83
N ARG A 66 9.57 -1.98 -4.43
CA ARG A 66 9.02 -3.01 -5.33
C ARG A 66 8.11 -3.97 -4.59
N ILE A 67 8.52 -4.42 -3.39
CA ILE A 67 7.68 -5.30 -2.57
C ILE A 67 6.42 -4.55 -2.12
N ALA A 68 6.55 -3.28 -1.74
CA ALA A 68 5.41 -2.45 -1.36
C ALA A 68 4.41 -2.28 -2.52
N ALA A 69 4.91 -1.99 -3.73
CA ALA A 69 4.08 -1.89 -4.92
C ALA A 69 3.43 -3.23 -5.34
N GLU A 70 4.04 -4.36 -4.95
CA GLU A 70 3.43 -5.68 -5.12
C GLU A 70 2.31 -5.97 -4.12
N ARG A 71 2.35 -5.32 -2.94
CA ARG A 71 1.39 -5.53 -1.84
C ARG A 71 0.29 -4.48 -1.79
N ASP A 72 0.60 -3.26 -2.19
CA ASP A 72 -0.34 -2.14 -2.18
C ASP A 72 -0.37 -1.46 -3.55
N PRO A 73 -1.40 -1.71 -4.36
CA PRO A 73 -1.55 -1.11 -5.68
C PRO A 73 -1.72 0.42 -5.67
N THR A 74 -2.06 0.99 -4.52
CA THR A 74 -2.19 2.45 -4.36
C THR A 74 -0.88 3.10 -3.91
N TYR A 75 0.18 2.30 -3.71
CA TYR A 75 1.49 2.84 -3.36
C TYR A 75 2.21 3.41 -4.58
N GLU A 76 2.43 4.71 -4.59
CA GLU A 76 3.30 5.39 -5.55
C GLU A 76 4.72 5.50 -4.99
N PRO A 77 5.71 4.80 -5.57
CA PRO A 77 7.08 4.85 -5.07
C PRO A 77 7.67 6.26 -5.17
N ALA A 78 7.93 6.89 -4.03
CA ALA A 78 8.69 8.13 -3.99
C ALA A 78 10.16 7.90 -4.41
N ASN A 79 10.75 8.84 -5.13
CA ASN A 79 12.18 8.79 -5.38
C ASN A 79 12.94 9.33 -4.15
N PHE A 80 13.33 8.44 -3.23
CA PHE A 80 14.09 8.83 -2.03
C PHE A 80 15.49 9.38 -2.34
N ASP A 81 16.04 9.11 -3.51
CA ASP A 81 17.33 9.70 -3.96
C ASP A 81 17.19 11.21 -4.27
N ASN A 82 15.96 11.74 -4.32
CA ASN A 82 15.70 13.17 -4.53
C ASN A 82 15.58 13.96 -3.21
N PHE A 83 15.71 13.33 -2.04
CA PHE A 83 15.67 14.00 -0.74
C PHE A 83 17.08 14.28 -0.22
N PHE A 84 17.34 15.53 0.17
CA PHE A 84 18.61 15.98 0.70
C PHE A 84 18.43 16.85 1.92
N GLU A 85 19.34 16.74 2.86
CA GLU A 85 19.51 17.68 3.96
C GLU A 85 20.36 18.86 3.46
N ALA A 86 19.81 20.09 3.58
CA ALA A 86 20.48 21.31 3.21
C ALA A 86 21.15 21.94 4.43
N GLU A 87 22.44 22.21 4.33
CA GLU A 87 23.24 22.89 5.35
C GLU A 87 23.85 24.16 4.76
N GLY A 88 23.92 25.21 5.55
CA GLY A 88 24.66 26.43 5.22
C GLY A 88 25.66 26.74 6.34
N GLU A 89 26.83 27.26 5.96
CA GLU A 89 27.91 27.55 6.90
C GLU A 89 27.55 28.67 7.89
N LYS A 90 26.60 29.55 7.53
CA LYS A 90 26.19 30.73 8.31
C LYS A 90 24.69 30.81 8.52
N VAL A 91 24.05 29.68 8.80
CA VAL A 91 22.59 29.64 9.06
C VAL A 91 22.34 29.98 10.52
N GLU A 92 22.02 31.24 10.80
CA GLU A 92 21.56 31.70 12.13
C GLU A 92 20.03 31.56 12.26
N ASP A 93 19.30 31.76 11.15
CA ASP A 93 17.85 31.58 11.06
C ASP A 93 17.53 30.47 10.04
N ILE A 94 17.15 29.30 10.53
CA ILE A 94 16.82 28.14 9.71
C ILE A 94 15.53 28.34 8.91
N ALA A 95 14.58 29.17 9.43
CA ALA A 95 13.35 29.48 8.72
C ALA A 95 13.61 30.38 7.51
N ALA A 96 14.49 31.38 7.67
CA ALA A 96 14.95 32.24 6.58
C ALA A 96 15.70 31.43 5.51
N PHE A 97 16.55 30.50 5.92
CA PHE A 97 17.29 29.59 5.01
C PHE A 97 16.32 28.70 4.22
N ALA A 98 15.37 28.06 4.89
CA ALA A 98 14.34 27.27 4.23
C ALA A 98 13.47 28.12 3.27
N ALA A 99 13.09 29.34 3.68
CA ALA A 99 12.34 30.26 2.84
C ALA A 99 13.12 30.69 1.58
N ALA A 100 14.44 30.85 1.70
CA ALA A 100 15.30 31.14 0.54
C ALA A 100 15.34 29.96 -0.44
N LEU A 101 15.42 28.71 0.07
CA LEU A 101 15.39 27.49 -0.75
C LEU A 101 14.03 27.24 -1.41
N ARG A 102 12.90 27.54 -0.76
CA ARG A 102 11.53 27.39 -1.33
C ARG A 102 11.32 28.18 -2.63
N ARG A 103 12.16 29.14 -2.92
CA ARG A 103 12.07 29.92 -4.16
C ARG A 103 12.61 29.19 -5.38
N TRP A 104 13.26 28.04 -5.21
CA TRP A 104 13.82 27.26 -6.33
C TRP A 104 12.76 26.45 -7.06
N PRO A 105 12.53 26.70 -8.36
CA PRO A 105 11.57 25.92 -9.16
C PRO A 105 11.93 24.44 -9.30
N SER A 106 13.23 24.10 -9.15
CA SER A 106 13.72 22.72 -9.21
C SER A 106 13.44 21.90 -7.93
N LEU A 107 13.04 22.58 -6.85
CA LEU A 107 12.64 21.90 -5.61
C LEU A 107 11.12 21.73 -5.55
N ARG A 108 10.69 20.51 -5.20
CA ARG A 108 9.27 20.19 -4.99
C ARG A 108 8.80 20.60 -3.61
N SER A 109 9.61 20.30 -2.58
CA SER A 109 9.35 20.72 -1.21
C SER A 109 10.64 21.16 -0.51
N VAL A 110 10.48 22.05 0.48
CA VAL A 110 11.52 22.46 1.42
C VAL A 110 10.89 22.55 2.80
N GLU A 111 11.28 21.66 3.67
CA GLU A 111 10.70 21.45 4.99
C GLU A 111 11.75 21.63 6.09
N VAL A 112 11.31 22.03 7.27
CA VAL A 112 12.17 22.09 8.44
C VAL A 112 11.75 20.97 9.38
N GLU A 113 12.56 19.92 9.43
CA GLU A 113 12.39 18.82 10.39
C GLU A 113 12.91 19.28 11.75
N ARG A 114 12.05 19.24 12.77
CA ARG A 114 12.39 19.65 14.15
C ARG A 114 12.00 18.56 15.12
N GLY A 115 12.92 18.14 15.96
CA GLY A 115 12.62 17.29 17.11
C GLY A 115 11.78 18.03 18.14
N GLY A 116 10.83 17.32 18.77
CA GLY A 116 10.16 17.75 19.98
C GLY A 116 10.82 17.11 21.23
N PRO A 117 10.72 17.71 22.41
CA PRO A 117 11.12 17.03 23.65
C PRO A 117 10.17 15.85 23.90
N PRO A 118 10.64 14.81 24.60
CA PRO A 118 9.75 13.77 25.12
C PRO A 118 8.78 14.42 26.13
N PRO A 119 7.60 13.82 26.36
CA PRO A 119 6.70 14.24 27.43
C PRO A 119 7.39 14.21 28.79
N LEU A 120 6.97 15.09 29.72
CA LEU A 120 7.42 15.05 31.09
C LEU A 120 6.87 13.79 31.75
N VAL A 121 7.76 12.98 32.30
CA VAL A 121 7.44 11.78 33.05
C VAL A 121 7.74 12.05 34.53
N ASP A 122 6.78 11.75 35.42
CA ASP A 122 6.99 11.84 36.85
C ASP A 122 7.37 10.45 37.42
N ALA A 123 8.61 10.34 37.88
CA ALA A 123 9.29 9.09 38.20
C ALA A 123 9.08 8.62 39.65
N THR A 124 7.88 8.72 40.23
CA THR A 124 7.73 8.43 41.66
C THR A 124 6.73 7.35 41.97
N ASN A 125 6.84 6.10 41.62
CA ASN A 125 5.97 5.10 42.28
C ASN A 125 6.27 3.64 41.94
N ASP A 126 5.89 2.71 42.80
CA ASP A 126 5.94 1.26 42.63
C ASP A 126 4.75 0.76 41.82
N PRO A 127 4.93 0.16 40.66
CA PRO A 127 3.87 -0.31 39.80
C PRO A 127 3.29 -1.64 40.27
N LEU A 128 1.99 -1.69 40.26
CA LEU A 128 1.24 -2.93 40.44
C LEU A 128 0.38 -3.14 39.20
N ALA A 129 0.35 -4.33 38.64
CA ALA A 129 -0.52 -4.65 37.49
C ALA A 129 -1.99 -4.34 37.79
N VAL A 130 -2.42 -4.32 39.03
CA VAL A 130 -3.76 -3.92 39.48
C VAL A 130 -4.06 -2.44 39.23
N ASP A 131 -3.03 -1.61 39.16
CA ASP A 131 -3.17 -0.16 38.93
C ASP A 131 -3.13 0.22 37.45
N GLN A 132 -2.92 -0.76 36.53
CA GLN A 132 -2.92 -0.60 35.09
C GLN A 132 -4.37 -0.65 34.55
N GLY A 133 -5.21 0.33 34.91
CA GLY A 133 -6.63 0.34 34.56
C GLY A 133 -6.91 0.38 33.04
N TYR A 134 -5.95 0.75 32.21
CA TYR A 134 -6.09 0.68 30.76
C TYR A 134 -6.17 -0.75 30.22
N LEU A 135 -5.76 -1.77 31.00
CA LEU A 135 -5.89 -3.20 30.70
C LEU A 135 -7.30 -3.74 30.98
N ASP A 136 -8.06 -3.03 31.83
CA ASP A 136 -9.34 -3.47 32.34
C ASP A 136 -10.45 -3.45 31.29
N ALA A 137 -11.67 -3.83 31.71
CA ALA A 137 -12.81 -3.87 30.83
C ALA A 137 -13.20 -2.50 30.27
N ALA A 138 -13.64 -2.47 29.00
CA ALA A 138 -14.31 -1.31 28.44
C ALA A 138 -15.57 -0.95 29.27
N PRO A 139 -15.95 0.33 29.35
CA PRO A 139 -15.39 1.47 28.64
C PRO A 139 -14.16 2.11 29.35
N GLY A 140 -13.71 1.63 30.48
CA GLY A 140 -12.59 2.20 31.22
C GLY A 140 -11.25 1.91 30.57
N GLY A 141 -10.98 0.68 30.22
CA GLY A 141 -9.80 0.18 29.52
C GLY A 141 -10.15 -0.47 28.17
N ILE A 142 -9.18 -1.22 27.62
CA ILE A 142 -9.28 -1.84 26.28
C ILE A 142 -9.67 -3.32 26.31
N ASN A 143 -10.05 -3.90 27.44
CA ASN A 143 -10.30 -5.34 27.59
C ASN A 143 -9.06 -6.22 27.27
N ALA A 144 -7.83 -5.77 27.56
CA ALA A 144 -6.63 -6.56 27.34
C ALA A 144 -6.65 -7.88 28.11
N ARG A 145 -7.13 -7.86 29.37
CA ARG A 145 -7.26 -9.06 30.22
C ARG A 145 -8.21 -10.09 29.60
N PHE A 146 -9.26 -9.67 28.88
CA PHE A 146 -10.10 -10.58 28.11
C PHE A 146 -9.34 -11.15 26.92
N ALA A 147 -8.61 -10.32 26.17
CA ALA A 147 -7.85 -10.79 25.01
C ALA A 147 -6.89 -11.91 25.37
N TRP A 148 -6.23 -11.85 26.52
CA TRP A 148 -5.32 -12.92 27.00
C TRP A 148 -6.01 -14.28 27.22
N THR A 149 -7.33 -14.31 27.34
CA THR A 149 -8.10 -15.58 27.41
C THR A 149 -8.32 -16.23 26.05
N VAL A 150 -8.00 -15.51 24.97
CA VAL A 150 -8.13 -15.96 23.57
C VAL A 150 -6.73 -16.30 23.04
N THR A 151 -6.59 -17.43 22.35
CA THR A 151 -5.29 -17.86 21.82
C THR A 151 -4.71 -16.78 20.89
N GLY A 152 -3.47 -16.34 21.16
CA GLY A 152 -2.81 -15.25 20.42
C GLY A 152 -3.12 -13.85 20.94
N GLY A 153 -4.13 -13.67 21.78
CA GLY A 153 -4.56 -12.37 22.30
C GLY A 153 -3.60 -11.73 23.32
N ASP A 154 -2.50 -12.39 23.61
CA ASP A 154 -1.37 -11.93 24.43
C ASP A 154 -0.17 -11.46 23.57
N GLY A 155 -0.36 -11.34 22.26
CA GLY A 155 0.66 -10.95 21.30
C GLY A 155 1.61 -12.08 20.88
N ALA A 156 1.33 -13.34 21.26
CA ALA A 156 2.17 -14.47 20.89
C ALA A 156 2.38 -14.56 19.38
N GLY A 157 3.65 -14.75 18.97
CA GLY A 157 4.02 -14.83 17.55
C GLY A 157 4.24 -13.48 16.86
N GLN A 158 3.80 -12.36 17.44
CA GLN A 158 3.86 -11.04 16.83
C GLN A 158 5.22 -10.34 17.06
N ALA A 159 5.47 -9.29 16.26
CA ALA A 159 6.68 -8.48 16.38
C ALA A 159 6.35 -6.98 16.41
N VAL A 160 7.13 -6.24 17.21
CA VAL A 160 7.02 -4.79 17.32
C VAL A 160 8.38 -4.12 17.16
N VAL A 161 8.38 -2.96 16.49
CA VAL A 161 9.51 -2.03 16.50
C VAL A 161 9.03 -0.70 17.06
N ASP A 162 9.75 -0.18 18.06
CA ASP A 162 9.52 1.16 18.60
C ASP A 162 10.57 2.13 18.05
N VAL A 163 10.10 3.26 17.52
CA VAL A 163 10.93 4.32 16.94
C VAL A 163 10.90 5.55 17.83
N GLU A 164 11.97 5.75 18.62
CA GLU A 164 12.13 6.94 19.46
C GLU A 164 13.60 7.24 19.83
N GLY A 165 13.90 7.83 20.98
CA GLY A 165 15.21 8.32 21.35
C GLY A 165 16.06 7.39 22.19
N GLY A 166 15.48 6.65 23.18
CA GLY A 166 16.28 5.84 24.10
C GLY A 166 15.47 5.00 25.08
N TRP A 167 16.08 3.95 25.58
CA TRP A 167 15.45 2.91 26.41
C TRP A 167 16.42 2.37 27.48
N GLU A 168 15.88 1.85 28.57
CA GLU A 168 16.57 0.95 29.49
C GLU A 168 16.16 -0.50 29.20
N LEU A 169 16.79 -1.09 28.20
CA LEU A 169 16.47 -2.45 27.74
C LEU A 169 16.84 -3.55 28.76
N ALA A 170 17.63 -3.20 29.78
CA ALA A 170 17.96 -4.11 30.86
C ALA A 170 16.95 -4.08 32.03
N HIS A 171 15.82 -3.36 31.86
CA HIS A 171 14.75 -3.33 32.85
C HIS A 171 14.21 -4.74 33.11
N GLU A 172 13.97 -5.10 34.39
CA GLU A 172 13.58 -6.46 34.81
C GLU A 172 12.35 -7.01 34.07
N ASP A 173 11.37 -6.15 33.75
CA ASP A 173 10.18 -6.51 33.02
C ASP A 173 10.37 -6.53 31.47
N LEU A 174 11.53 -6.13 30.97
CA LEU A 174 11.81 -6.10 29.52
C LEU A 174 12.86 -7.11 29.07
N THR A 175 13.67 -7.63 30.02
CA THR A 175 14.82 -8.50 29.73
C THR A 175 14.43 -9.81 29.04
N ALA A 176 13.23 -10.34 29.30
CA ALA A 176 12.75 -11.58 28.70
C ALA A 176 12.62 -11.49 27.17
N HIS A 177 12.33 -10.31 26.64
CA HIS A 177 12.20 -10.08 25.20
C HIS A 177 13.53 -9.93 24.46
N ALA A 178 14.65 -9.80 25.20
CA ALA A 178 15.98 -9.55 24.62
C ALA A 178 15.95 -8.45 23.54
N ALA A 179 15.26 -7.35 23.84
CA ALA A 179 15.03 -6.26 22.90
C ALA A 179 16.33 -5.72 22.30
N THR A 180 16.37 -5.44 21.00
CA THR A 180 17.60 -5.06 20.28
C THR A 180 17.48 -3.72 19.61
N LEU A 181 18.51 -2.88 19.74
CA LEU A 181 18.67 -1.65 19.00
C LEU A 181 19.13 -1.99 17.55
N ILE A 182 18.30 -1.68 16.56
CA ILE A 182 18.58 -2.02 15.16
C ILE A 182 19.17 -0.85 14.37
N ALA A 183 18.94 0.39 14.81
CA ALA A 183 19.52 1.57 14.16
C ALA A 183 19.72 2.72 15.16
N GLY A 184 20.61 3.63 14.81
CA GLY A 184 20.91 4.81 15.61
C GLY A 184 21.73 4.52 16.86
N THR A 185 21.62 5.39 17.85
CA THR A 185 22.32 5.30 19.14
C THR A 185 21.32 5.44 20.27
N ASN A 186 21.32 4.54 21.23
CA ASN A 186 20.50 4.66 22.44
C ASN A 186 20.91 5.91 23.21
N SER A 187 20.01 6.87 23.43
CA SER A 187 20.32 8.10 24.14
C SER A 187 20.72 7.81 25.59
N THR A 188 21.71 8.56 26.09
CA THR A 188 22.08 8.56 27.51
C THR A 188 21.28 9.58 28.31
N ASN A 189 20.48 10.42 27.66
CA ASN A 189 19.59 11.38 28.32
C ASN A 189 18.47 10.63 29.04
N LEU A 190 18.35 10.89 30.35
CA LEU A 190 17.39 10.22 31.20
C LEU A 190 15.94 10.37 30.70
N VAL A 191 15.59 11.55 30.19
CA VAL A 191 14.21 11.82 29.73
C VAL A 191 13.84 10.89 28.58
N TRP A 192 14.73 10.71 27.61
CA TRP A 192 14.53 9.78 26.50
C TRP A 192 14.52 8.32 26.96
N ARG A 193 15.48 7.96 27.86
CA ARG A 193 15.57 6.58 28.35
C ARG A 193 14.35 6.19 29.18
N SER A 194 13.91 7.04 30.10
CA SER A 194 12.71 6.77 30.90
C SER A 194 11.46 6.70 30.02
N HIS A 195 11.37 7.57 29.01
CA HIS A 195 10.24 7.62 28.09
C HIS A 195 10.09 6.30 27.33
N GLY A 196 11.08 5.86 26.55
CA GLY A 196 10.97 4.62 25.79
C GLY A 196 10.90 3.35 26.66
N THR A 197 11.48 3.39 27.86
CA THR A 197 11.26 2.31 28.81
C THR A 197 9.79 2.21 29.20
N SER A 198 9.13 3.35 29.41
CA SER A 198 7.71 3.40 29.77
C SER A 198 6.80 2.95 28.63
N VAL A 199 7.12 3.36 27.40
CA VAL A 199 6.43 2.93 26.18
C VAL A 199 6.49 1.41 26.00
N LEU A 200 7.68 0.82 26.10
CA LEU A 200 7.85 -0.63 26.00
C LEU A 200 7.15 -1.38 27.15
N GLY A 201 7.13 -0.79 28.34
CA GLY A 201 6.43 -1.37 29.49
C GLY A 201 4.92 -1.53 29.24
N GLU A 202 4.27 -0.54 28.66
CA GLU A 202 2.86 -0.63 28.30
C GLU A 202 2.59 -1.71 27.24
N ILE A 203 3.50 -1.81 26.27
CA ILE A 203 3.33 -2.76 25.16
C ILE A 203 3.60 -4.18 25.63
N CYS A 204 4.76 -4.41 26.27
CA CYS A 204 5.31 -5.76 26.38
C CYS A 204 6.04 -6.06 27.70
N ALA A 205 5.78 -5.32 28.80
CA ALA A 205 6.29 -5.77 30.10
C ALA A 205 5.89 -7.23 30.34
N SER A 206 6.86 -8.05 30.74
CA SER A 206 6.67 -9.49 30.84
C SER A 206 5.79 -9.86 32.03
N ASP A 207 4.88 -10.79 31.89
CA ASP A 207 4.15 -11.40 32.99
C ASP A 207 5.11 -12.34 33.79
N ASN A 208 5.77 -11.78 34.81
CA ASN A 208 6.84 -12.46 35.54
C ASN A 208 6.69 -12.35 37.05
N ALA A 209 5.53 -11.91 37.55
CA ALA A 209 5.19 -11.64 38.96
C ALA A 209 6.02 -10.50 39.59
N VAL A 210 6.59 -9.60 38.77
CA VAL A 210 7.33 -8.42 39.21
C VAL A 210 6.79 -7.22 38.41
N GLY A 211 6.45 -6.13 39.08
CA GLY A 211 6.10 -4.85 38.46
C GLY A 211 4.84 -4.85 37.61
N CYS A 212 4.94 -4.50 36.33
CA CYS A 212 3.87 -4.31 35.37
C CYS A 212 3.70 -5.48 34.43
N VAL A 213 2.50 -5.59 33.80
CA VAL A 213 2.27 -6.48 32.65
C VAL A 213 1.94 -5.64 31.42
N GLY A 214 2.60 -5.88 30.30
CA GLY A 214 2.30 -5.24 29.03
C GLY A 214 0.97 -5.74 28.43
N ILE A 215 0.41 -5.01 27.50
CA ILE A 215 -0.83 -5.40 26.79
C ILE A 215 -0.58 -6.67 25.97
N ALA A 216 0.60 -6.80 25.38
CA ALA A 216 1.04 -7.96 24.59
C ALA A 216 2.29 -8.61 25.22
N PRO A 217 2.19 -9.22 26.42
CA PRO A 217 3.35 -9.66 27.21
C PRO A 217 4.13 -10.81 26.56
N ASN A 218 3.54 -11.53 25.61
CA ASN A 218 4.16 -12.67 24.94
C ASN A 218 4.59 -12.36 23.49
N VAL A 219 4.72 -11.07 23.13
CA VAL A 219 5.23 -10.68 21.81
C VAL A 219 6.59 -11.35 21.54
N ALA A 220 6.72 -11.97 20.37
CA ALA A 220 7.87 -12.83 20.05
C ALA A 220 9.15 -12.05 19.70
N SER A 221 9.03 -10.79 19.25
CA SER A 221 10.17 -9.97 18.87
C SER A 221 9.93 -8.50 19.21
N VAL A 222 10.84 -7.94 19.99
CA VAL A 222 10.87 -6.51 20.33
C VAL A 222 12.16 -5.92 19.78
N ARG A 223 12.05 -4.87 18.97
CA ARG A 223 13.20 -4.12 18.46
C ARG A 223 12.96 -2.65 18.65
N VAL A 224 14.06 -1.88 18.66
CA VAL A 224 14.00 -0.44 18.83
C VAL A 224 14.90 0.24 17.80
N SER A 225 14.46 1.39 17.28
CA SER A 225 15.20 2.17 16.28
C SER A 225 15.31 3.61 16.74
N SER A 226 16.55 4.08 17.00
CA SER A 226 16.79 5.39 17.58
C SER A 226 16.92 6.49 16.54
N ILE A 227 16.33 7.65 16.82
CA ILE A 227 16.51 8.87 16.04
C ILE A 227 17.89 9.52 16.28
N PHE A 228 18.59 9.20 17.36
CA PHE A 228 19.92 9.71 17.62
C PHE A 228 20.95 9.02 16.71
N GLY A 229 21.69 9.83 15.96
CA GLY A 229 22.57 9.36 14.89
C GLY A 229 21.86 9.02 13.57
N SER A 230 20.54 9.29 13.49
CA SER A 230 19.70 9.14 12.32
C SER A 230 18.75 10.34 12.14
N SER A 231 17.89 10.30 11.12
CA SER A 231 16.70 11.15 11.00
C SER A 231 15.45 10.36 11.43
N TYR A 232 14.32 11.02 11.60
CA TYR A 232 13.04 10.35 11.83
C TYR A 232 12.73 9.34 10.72
N SER A 233 12.74 9.80 9.48
CA SER A 233 12.58 8.92 8.31
C SER A 233 13.67 7.85 8.22
N GLY A 234 14.91 8.17 8.56
CA GLY A 234 16.02 7.21 8.58
C GLY A 234 15.82 6.11 9.62
N ALA A 235 15.35 6.45 10.84
CA ALA A 235 15.03 5.47 11.88
C ALA A 235 13.85 4.57 11.46
N ILE A 236 12.79 5.14 10.87
CA ILE A 236 11.66 4.38 10.31
C ILE A 236 12.14 3.42 9.22
N LEU A 237 12.84 3.92 8.20
CA LEU A 237 13.30 3.10 7.08
C LEU A 237 14.25 1.99 7.51
N SER A 238 15.06 2.23 8.54
CA SER A 238 16.00 1.22 9.09
C SER A 238 15.27 0.09 9.82
N ALA A 239 14.05 0.30 10.30
CA ALA A 239 13.22 -0.72 10.91
C ALA A 239 12.69 -1.75 9.88
N LEU A 240 12.31 -1.28 8.68
CA LEU A 240 11.54 -2.04 7.70
C LEU A 240 12.18 -3.37 7.26
N PRO A 241 13.51 -3.48 7.02
CA PRO A 241 14.12 -4.75 6.63
C PRO A 241 14.00 -5.86 7.68
N SER A 242 13.74 -5.52 8.94
CA SER A 242 13.59 -6.46 10.04
C SER A 242 12.14 -6.84 10.31
N MET A 243 11.19 -6.30 9.53
CA MET A 243 9.75 -6.46 9.72
C MET A 243 9.12 -7.26 8.59
N SER A 244 8.03 -7.92 8.91
CA SER A 244 7.21 -8.72 8.01
C SER A 244 5.80 -8.14 7.90
N PHE A 245 5.02 -8.62 6.93
CA PHE A 245 3.60 -8.27 6.82
C PHE A 245 2.87 -8.50 8.15
N GLY A 246 2.12 -7.50 8.60
CA GLY A 246 1.35 -7.54 9.84
C GLY A 246 2.13 -7.21 11.11
N ASP A 247 3.46 -7.08 11.08
CA ASP A 247 4.22 -6.56 12.23
C ASP A 247 3.82 -5.12 12.55
N VAL A 248 4.02 -4.69 13.80
CA VAL A 248 3.60 -3.37 14.26
C VAL A 248 4.81 -2.45 14.45
N LEU A 249 4.76 -1.26 13.83
CA LEU A 249 5.72 -0.18 13.99
C LEU A 249 5.09 0.94 14.80
N LEU A 250 5.62 1.22 15.98
CA LEU A 250 5.24 2.37 16.77
C LEU A 250 6.18 3.54 16.49
N ILE A 251 5.61 4.73 16.32
CA ILE A 251 6.35 5.99 16.13
C ILE A 251 6.02 6.92 17.28
N GLU A 252 6.91 6.95 18.27
CA GLU A 252 6.81 7.80 19.48
C GLU A 252 7.53 9.13 19.29
N LEU A 253 7.16 9.82 18.22
CA LEU A 253 7.78 11.06 17.80
C LEU A 253 6.74 12.15 17.56
N GLN A 254 7.15 13.38 17.79
CA GLN A 254 6.37 14.56 17.46
C GLN A 254 7.26 15.64 16.81
N THR A 255 6.66 16.53 16.03
CA THR A 255 7.40 17.60 15.36
C THR A 255 6.81 18.96 15.68
N THR A 256 7.66 19.99 15.74
CA THR A 256 7.27 21.41 15.84
C THR A 256 7.07 22.08 14.48
N ALA A 257 6.92 21.30 13.41
CA ALA A 257 6.66 21.84 12.08
C ALA A 257 5.27 22.46 11.93
N MET A 258 4.40 22.25 12.90
CA MET A 258 3.06 22.83 12.95
C MET A 258 3.05 24.17 13.72
N THR A 259 2.07 25.01 13.39
CA THR A 259 1.83 26.27 14.12
C THR A 259 0.36 26.37 14.52
N THR A 260 0.12 26.99 15.66
CA THR A 260 -1.24 27.38 16.06
C THR A 260 -1.80 28.46 15.12
N PRO A 261 -3.11 28.74 15.12
CA PRO A 261 -3.68 29.89 14.39
C PRO A 261 -3.05 31.25 14.77
N ALA A 262 -2.46 31.35 15.96
CA ALA A 262 -1.72 32.53 16.39
C ALA A 262 -0.29 32.59 15.84
N GLY A 263 0.19 31.53 15.18
CA GLY A 263 1.53 31.46 14.61
C GLY A 263 2.60 30.87 15.54
N ASP A 264 2.22 30.40 16.75
CA ASP A 264 3.16 29.80 17.69
C ASP A 264 3.50 28.36 17.29
N PRO A 265 4.76 27.90 17.36
CA PRO A 265 5.12 26.52 17.15
C PRO A 265 4.38 25.57 18.10
N THR A 266 3.92 24.43 17.59
CA THR A 266 3.19 23.43 18.34
C THR A 266 3.58 22.03 17.89
N TYR A 267 3.40 21.05 18.77
CA TYR A 267 3.74 19.67 18.48
C TYR A 267 2.57 18.94 17.83
N GLY A 268 2.88 18.18 16.79
CA GLY A 268 1.92 17.34 16.08
C GLY A 268 2.58 16.12 15.46
N PRO A 269 1.82 15.29 14.72
CA PRO A 269 2.32 14.07 14.11
C PRO A 269 3.42 14.37 13.10
N ILE A 270 4.40 13.47 12.99
CA ILE A 270 5.56 13.70 12.11
C ILE A 270 5.22 13.54 10.64
N GLU A 271 4.10 12.88 10.29
CA GLU A 271 3.65 12.72 8.90
C GLU A 271 3.30 14.05 8.20
N VAL A 272 3.25 15.17 8.92
CA VAL A 272 3.11 16.50 8.30
C VAL A 272 4.31 16.85 7.41
N LEU A 273 5.47 16.27 7.67
CA LEU A 273 6.67 16.42 6.85
C LEU A 273 6.69 15.36 5.73
N ASP A 274 6.91 15.82 4.50
CA ASP A 274 6.83 15.00 3.29
C ASP A 274 7.72 13.75 3.36
N ILE A 275 8.98 13.89 3.83
CA ILE A 275 9.89 12.75 3.94
C ILE A 275 9.42 11.71 4.96
N ASN A 276 8.82 12.13 6.07
CA ASN A 276 8.31 11.22 7.07
C ASN A 276 7.02 10.55 6.59
N TYR A 277 6.13 11.32 5.94
CA TYR A 277 4.95 10.79 5.28
C TYR A 277 5.31 9.65 4.29
N GLU A 278 6.29 9.88 3.42
CA GLU A 278 6.71 8.89 2.43
C GLU A 278 7.33 7.63 3.10
N ALA A 279 8.06 7.79 4.20
CA ALA A 279 8.61 6.66 4.95
C ALA A 279 7.49 5.85 5.63
N ILE A 280 6.51 6.51 6.24
CA ILE A 280 5.33 5.88 6.85
C ILE A 280 4.48 5.19 5.77
N ARG A 281 4.26 5.87 4.64
CA ARG A 281 3.49 5.31 3.52
C ARG A 281 4.16 4.08 2.91
N LEU A 282 5.50 4.07 2.84
CA LEU A 282 6.23 2.86 2.45
C LEU A 282 6.03 1.72 3.45
N ALA A 283 6.10 2.00 4.75
CA ALA A 283 5.88 0.99 5.79
C ALA A 283 4.48 0.35 5.65
N THR A 284 3.43 1.18 5.56
CA THR A 284 2.05 0.68 5.42
C THR A 284 1.83 -0.06 4.10
N ALA A 285 2.47 0.36 3.01
CA ALA A 285 2.41 -0.34 1.72
C ALA A 285 3.15 -1.69 1.73
N LEU A 286 4.17 -1.85 2.59
CA LEU A 286 4.81 -3.15 2.84
C LEU A 286 3.95 -4.10 3.68
N GLY A 287 2.79 -3.63 4.17
CA GLY A 287 1.90 -4.38 5.03
C GLY A 287 2.26 -4.29 6.52
N ILE A 288 3.03 -3.29 6.93
CA ILE A 288 3.37 -3.04 8.33
C ILE A 288 2.31 -2.13 8.95
N VAL A 289 1.75 -2.52 10.06
CA VAL A 289 0.80 -1.71 10.84
C VAL A 289 1.58 -0.59 11.52
N VAL A 290 1.29 0.66 11.18
CA VAL A 290 1.97 1.82 11.79
C VAL A 290 1.03 2.50 12.77
N VAL A 291 1.50 2.70 14.00
CA VAL A 291 0.84 3.51 15.02
C VAL A 291 1.69 4.75 15.26
N GLU A 292 1.08 5.92 15.24
CA GLU A 292 1.77 7.20 15.36
C GLU A 292 1.15 8.07 16.46
N ALA A 293 1.99 8.60 17.35
CA ALA A 293 1.57 9.57 18.36
C ALA A 293 1.08 10.86 17.70
N GLY A 294 -0.13 11.32 18.05
CA GLY A 294 -0.75 12.51 17.47
C GLY A 294 -0.07 13.83 17.83
N GLY A 295 0.69 13.85 18.92
CA GLY A 295 1.42 15.03 19.39
C GLY A 295 0.74 15.80 20.53
N ASN A 296 1.57 16.45 21.38
CA ASN A 296 1.16 17.01 22.66
C ASN A 296 0.96 18.54 22.65
N GLY A 297 0.72 19.14 21.49
CA GLY A 297 0.49 20.58 21.40
C GLY A 297 1.66 21.38 22.00
N THR A 298 1.36 22.30 22.93
CA THR A 298 2.40 23.00 23.72
C THR A 298 2.41 22.46 25.14
N ASN A 299 3.50 21.83 25.55
CA ASN A 299 3.68 21.23 26.88
C ASN A 299 3.59 22.19 28.08
N ASN A 300 3.35 23.47 27.89
CA ASN A 300 3.37 24.49 28.96
C ASN A 300 1.99 24.97 29.44
N GLY A 301 0.94 24.17 29.26
CA GLY A 301 -0.37 24.47 29.87
C GLY A 301 -1.07 25.74 29.38
N GLY A 302 -0.57 26.39 28.35
CA GLY A 302 -1.05 27.70 27.92
C GLY A 302 -1.49 27.85 26.48
N THR A 303 -1.10 26.94 25.58
CA THR A 303 -1.51 27.02 24.17
C THR A 303 -2.44 25.86 23.82
N PRO A 304 -3.60 26.09 23.21
CA PRO A 304 -4.51 25.04 22.83
C PRO A 304 -3.83 24.06 21.85
N ALA A 305 -4.21 22.81 21.95
CA ALA A 305 -3.83 21.78 21.01
C ALA A 305 -4.25 22.17 19.58
N VAL A 306 -3.55 21.63 18.59
CA VAL A 306 -3.87 21.90 17.19
C VAL A 306 -5.04 21.05 16.73
N ASP A 307 -5.98 21.73 16.11
CA ASP A 307 -6.99 21.13 15.26
C ASP A 307 -6.32 20.70 13.95
N LEU A 308 -6.18 19.39 13.73
CA LEU A 308 -5.56 18.83 12.53
C LEU A 308 -6.38 19.15 11.28
N ASP A 309 -7.70 19.31 11.40
CA ASP A 309 -8.58 19.66 10.29
C ASP A 309 -8.37 21.11 9.83
N ALA A 310 -7.96 22.00 10.76
CA ALA A 310 -7.65 23.39 10.45
C ALA A 310 -6.19 23.60 10.00
N TYR A 311 -5.33 22.59 10.17
CA TYR A 311 -3.93 22.71 9.80
C TYR A 311 -3.75 22.90 8.30
N THR A 312 -2.86 23.81 7.93
CA THR A 312 -2.39 23.98 6.55
C THR A 312 -0.86 23.90 6.49
N ASN A 313 -0.35 23.18 5.51
CA ASN A 313 1.10 23.16 5.26
C ASN A 313 1.59 24.51 4.67
N ALA A 314 2.88 24.65 4.42
CA ALA A 314 3.48 25.85 3.84
C ALA A 314 2.93 26.23 2.46
N GLY A 315 2.30 25.29 1.75
CA GLY A 315 1.59 25.50 0.47
C GLY A 315 0.12 25.93 0.62
N GLY A 316 -0.38 26.04 1.86
CA GLY A 316 -1.78 26.36 2.14
C GLY A 316 -2.74 25.18 2.00
N GLN A 317 -2.21 23.95 1.87
CA GLN A 317 -2.98 22.73 1.69
C GLN A 317 -3.37 22.12 3.04
N ARG A 318 -4.61 21.59 3.14
CA ARG A 318 -5.14 20.93 4.34
C ARG A 318 -4.86 19.42 4.31
N ILE A 319 -3.59 19.05 4.39
CA ILE A 319 -3.11 17.69 4.17
C ILE A 319 -3.58 16.65 5.21
N LEU A 320 -4.07 17.08 6.37
CA LEU A 320 -4.54 16.23 7.45
C LEU A 320 -6.08 16.20 7.60
N TRP A 321 -6.81 17.03 6.88
CA TRP A 321 -8.27 17.05 6.99
C TRP A 321 -8.91 15.95 6.14
N ARG A 322 -9.45 14.94 6.82
CA ARG A 322 -10.10 13.75 6.22
C ARG A 322 -11.54 14.06 5.78
N ASP A 323 -11.71 14.93 4.80
CA ASP A 323 -13.01 15.21 4.19
C ASP A 323 -12.99 14.72 2.73
N PRO A 324 -14.00 13.94 2.29
CA PRO A 324 -14.07 13.47 0.89
C PRO A 324 -14.03 14.58 -0.16
N ALA A 325 -14.39 15.81 0.21
CA ALA A 325 -14.31 16.98 -0.66
C ALA A 325 -12.92 17.65 -0.66
N ASN A 326 -12.03 17.23 0.22
CA ASN A 326 -10.69 17.80 0.34
C ASN A 326 -9.68 17.02 -0.51
N ALA A 327 -9.37 17.55 -1.69
CA ALA A 327 -8.39 16.92 -2.60
C ALA A 327 -6.94 16.98 -2.12
N ASP A 328 -6.64 17.76 -1.05
CA ASP A 328 -5.30 17.86 -0.50
C ASP A 328 -5.02 16.82 0.59
N PHE A 329 -6.03 16.09 1.05
CA PHE A 329 -5.85 15.07 2.09
C PHE A 329 -4.88 13.98 1.64
N ARG A 330 -3.94 13.64 2.53
CA ARG A 330 -2.98 12.55 2.31
C ARG A 330 -3.15 11.49 3.40
N ASP A 331 -3.40 10.27 3.01
CA ASP A 331 -3.47 9.13 3.92
C ASP A 331 -2.18 8.31 3.90
N SER A 332 -1.41 8.37 4.97
CA SER A 332 -0.20 7.53 5.12
C SER A 332 -0.54 6.07 5.41
N GLY A 333 -1.77 5.79 5.83
CA GLY A 333 -2.20 4.48 6.32
C GLY A 333 -1.89 4.24 7.80
N ALA A 334 -1.18 5.14 8.48
CA ALA A 334 -0.91 5.04 9.92
C ALA A 334 -2.18 5.29 10.76
N ILE A 335 -2.22 4.66 11.93
CA ILE A 335 -3.22 4.90 12.99
C ILE A 335 -2.70 6.05 13.84
N ILE A 336 -3.31 7.24 13.77
CA ILE A 336 -2.92 8.38 14.60
C ILE A 336 -3.72 8.38 15.89
N VAL A 337 -3.00 8.58 17.02
CA VAL A 337 -3.54 8.38 18.35
C VAL A 337 -3.56 9.68 19.16
N ALA A 338 -4.74 10.04 19.67
CA ALA A 338 -4.94 11.14 20.62
C ALA A 338 -4.85 10.68 22.08
N ALA A 339 -4.58 11.64 22.97
CA ALA A 339 -4.52 11.42 24.43
C ALA A 339 -5.82 11.86 25.12
N ALA A 340 -6.39 10.95 25.91
CA ALA A 340 -7.62 11.17 26.67
C ALA A 340 -7.46 10.96 28.19
N SER A 341 -8.47 11.37 28.94
CA SER A 341 -8.55 11.11 30.37
C SER A 341 -8.60 9.61 30.67
N SER A 342 -8.05 9.19 31.81
CA SER A 342 -8.00 7.80 32.27
C SER A 342 -9.33 7.24 32.80
N SER A 343 -10.38 8.03 32.80
CA SER A 343 -11.70 7.59 33.30
C SER A 343 -12.81 7.89 32.30
N ALA A 344 -13.72 6.93 32.12
CA ALA A 344 -14.89 7.08 31.27
C ALA A 344 -15.96 7.98 31.93
N PRO A 345 -16.72 8.75 31.11
CA PRO A 345 -16.56 8.94 29.69
C PRO A 345 -15.27 9.73 29.38
N HIS A 346 -14.43 9.20 28.50
CA HIS A 346 -13.13 9.77 28.20
C HIS A 346 -13.26 11.11 27.49
N THR A 347 -12.51 12.10 27.98
CA THR A 347 -12.43 13.43 27.40
C THR A 347 -11.01 13.67 26.90
N ARG A 348 -10.89 14.38 25.78
CA ARG A 348 -9.57 14.78 25.25
C ARG A 348 -8.80 15.63 26.27
N LEU A 349 -7.54 15.31 26.46
CA LEU A 349 -6.66 16.15 27.26
C LEU A 349 -6.31 17.43 26.49
N ALA A 350 -6.24 18.56 27.18
CA ALA A 350 -6.13 19.87 26.56
C ALA A 350 -4.91 20.02 25.62
N TYR A 351 -3.85 19.29 25.87
CA TYR A 351 -2.63 19.28 25.07
C TYR A 351 -2.71 18.37 23.84
N SER A 352 -3.62 17.39 23.80
CA SER A 352 -3.70 16.44 22.69
C SER A 352 -4.20 17.09 21.42
N THR A 353 -3.52 16.87 20.30
CA THR A 353 -4.07 17.17 18.97
C THR A 353 -5.40 16.47 18.75
N PHE A 354 -6.21 17.00 17.85
CA PHE A 354 -7.57 16.51 17.58
C PHE A 354 -7.97 16.81 16.13
N GLY A 355 -9.05 16.17 15.67
CA GLY A 355 -9.60 16.33 14.33
C GLY A 355 -9.95 14.98 13.70
N GLU A 356 -10.53 14.99 12.50
CA GLU A 356 -10.99 13.79 11.79
C GLU A 356 -9.85 12.85 11.36
N ARG A 357 -8.59 13.35 11.36
CA ARG A 357 -7.41 12.52 11.09
C ARG A 357 -7.10 11.55 12.23
N ILE A 358 -7.56 11.82 13.44
CA ILE A 358 -7.35 10.93 14.58
C ILE A 358 -8.22 9.68 14.41
N ASP A 359 -7.58 8.53 14.49
CA ASP A 359 -8.25 7.22 14.34
C ASP A 359 -8.67 6.65 15.70
N CYS A 360 -7.77 6.72 16.68
CA CYS A 360 -7.98 6.15 18.02
C CYS A 360 -7.55 7.13 19.10
N TYR A 361 -7.98 6.86 20.33
CA TYR A 361 -7.41 7.49 21.50
C TYR A 361 -7.00 6.44 22.54
N GLY A 362 -6.07 6.79 23.41
CA GLY A 362 -5.68 6.04 24.59
C GLY A 362 -5.62 6.93 25.84
N TRP A 363 -5.34 6.33 27.00
CA TRP A 363 -5.08 7.11 28.20
C TRP A 363 -3.84 7.97 28.03
N GLY A 364 -3.96 9.27 28.24
CA GLY A 364 -2.87 10.25 28.19
C GLY A 364 -2.40 10.70 29.56
N GLN A 365 -2.87 10.09 30.64
CA GLN A 365 -2.52 10.40 32.02
C GLN A 365 -2.76 9.22 32.93
N ASN A 366 -2.08 9.22 34.10
CA ASN A 366 -2.22 8.18 35.14
C ASN A 366 -1.96 6.77 34.62
N VAL A 367 -0.99 6.64 33.71
CA VAL A 367 -0.60 5.34 33.19
C VAL A 367 0.51 4.75 34.05
N GLU A 368 0.24 3.56 34.58
CA GLU A 368 1.18 2.74 35.34
C GLU A 368 2.05 1.93 34.39
N THR A 369 3.38 2.08 34.46
CA THR A 369 4.31 1.40 33.54
C THR A 369 5.75 1.39 34.09
N THR A 370 6.64 0.70 33.39
CA THR A 370 8.08 0.68 33.67
C THR A 370 8.73 2.05 33.44
N THR A 371 9.87 2.32 34.08
CA THR A 371 10.67 3.53 33.81
C THR A 371 12.15 3.28 34.18
N THR A 372 12.97 4.33 34.11
CA THR A 372 14.33 4.34 34.67
C THR A 372 14.62 5.69 35.34
N ASP A 373 15.61 5.76 36.17
CA ASP A 373 16.02 6.97 36.90
C ASP A 373 17.43 7.44 36.51
N SER A 374 17.92 8.51 37.19
CA SER A 374 19.24 9.08 36.92
C SER A 374 20.40 8.12 37.26
N THR A 375 20.14 7.02 37.93
CA THR A 375 21.12 5.96 38.24
C THR A 375 21.13 4.87 37.19
N GLY A 376 20.19 4.88 36.22
CA GLY A 376 19.98 3.80 35.27
C GLY A 376 19.29 2.60 35.91
N SER A 377 18.30 2.85 36.78
CA SER A 377 17.56 1.80 37.47
C SER A 377 16.88 0.87 36.44
N THR A 378 17.06 -0.42 36.68
CA THR A 378 16.43 -1.49 35.91
C THR A 378 15.18 -2.07 36.59
N THR A 379 14.73 -1.44 37.67
CA THR A 379 13.64 -1.88 38.53
C THR A 379 12.74 -0.72 38.95
N ALA A 380 12.76 0.39 38.18
CA ALA A 380 11.95 1.56 38.48
C ALA A 380 10.65 1.54 37.71
N TYR A 381 9.60 2.08 38.29
CA TYR A 381 8.27 2.16 37.72
C TYR A 381 7.65 3.53 37.97
N GLN A 382 6.55 3.86 37.31
CA GLN A 382 5.83 5.13 37.47
C GLN A 382 4.33 4.97 37.25
N SER A 383 3.52 5.78 37.94
CA SER A 383 2.06 5.77 37.84
C SER A 383 1.48 6.99 37.06
N ASN A 384 2.36 7.85 36.56
CA ASN A 384 1.96 9.13 35.96
C ASN A 384 2.40 9.28 34.52
N PHE A 385 2.73 8.21 33.84
CA PHE A 385 3.09 8.31 32.44
C PHE A 385 1.91 8.92 31.66
N GLY A 386 2.18 9.76 30.68
CA GLY A 386 1.15 10.55 30.00
C GLY A 386 1.61 11.07 28.65
N GLY A 387 0.75 11.84 28.02
CA GLY A 387 0.95 12.34 26.66
C GLY A 387 0.26 11.46 25.61
N THR A 388 0.39 11.83 24.34
CA THR A 388 0.06 10.91 23.26
C THR A 388 0.98 9.71 23.26
N SER A 389 2.13 9.81 23.91
CA SER A 389 3.12 8.73 24.09
C SER A 389 2.73 7.67 25.12
N SER A 390 1.73 7.89 25.98
CA SER A 390 1.11 6.81 26.75
C SER A 390 -0.15 6.27 26.06
N ALA A 391 -0.72 7.04 25.15
CA ALA A 391 -1.91 6.63 24.40
C ALA A 391 -1.56 5.69 23.24
N SER A 392 -0.51 5.96 22.49
CA SER A 392 -0.12 5.18 21.29
C SER A 392 0.41 3.78 21.62
N PRO A 393 1.15 3.53 22.74
CA PRO A 393 1.50 2.17 23.14
C PRO A 393 0.28 1.30 23.46
N ILE A 394 -0.78 1.89 24.03
CA ILE A 394 -2.03 1.16 24.29
C ILE A 394 -2.64 0.67 22.96
N ILE A 395 -2.66 1.49 21.92
CA ILE A 395 -3.17 1.11 20.61
C ILE A 395 -2.23 0.12 19.91
N THR A 396 -0.93 0.27 20.11
CA THR A 396 0.09 -0.68 19.62
C THR A 396 -0.12 -2.07 20.21
N GLY A 397 -0.30 -2.14 21.54
CA GLY A 397 -0.62 -3.39 22.22
C GLY A 397 -1.93 -4.01 21.74
N ALA A 398 -2.96 -3.20 21.55
CA ALA A 398 -4.23 -3.66 20.98
C ALA A 398 -4.06 -4.24 19.55
N ALA A 399 -3.24 -3.60 18.70
CA ALA A 399 -2.94 -4.10 17.37
C ALA A 399 -2.19 -5.44 17.40
N LEU A 400 -1.24 -5.62 18.34
CA LEU A 400 -0.51 -6.88 18.53
C LEU A 400 -1.42 -8.01 18.99
N CYS A 401 -2.34 -7.75 19.94
CA CYS A 401 -3.34 -8.72 20.37
C CYS A 401 -4.28 -9.12 19.22
N LEU A 402 -4.76 -8.13 18.47
CA LEU A 402 -5.62 -8.35 17.32
C LEU A 402 -4.93 -9.21 16.25
N GLN A 403 -3.68 -8.90 15.89
CA GLN A 403 -2.89 -9.66 14.92
C GLN A 403 -2.61 -11.09 15.41
N GLY A 404 -2.29 -11.25 16.68
CA GLY A 404 -2.03 -12.58 17.25
C GLY A 404 -3.27 -13.49 17.20
N VAL A 405 -4.45 -12.97 17.52
CA VAL A 405 -5.70 -13.73 17.43
C VAL A 405 -6.06 -14.01 15.96
N ALA A 406 -5.89 -13.03 15.07
CA ALA A 406 -6.16 -13.21 13.64
C ALA A 406 -5.28 -14.30 13.03
N GLU A 407 -3.97 -14.29 13.30
CA GLU A 407 -3.03 -15.30 12.82
C GLU A 407 -3.37 -16.70 13.38
N GLN A 408 -3.77 -16.79 14.66
CA GLN A 408 -4.15 -18.08 15.26
C GLN A 408 -5.50 -18.60 14.76
N ALA A 409 -6.46 -17.71 14.53
CA ALA A 409 -7.81 -18.11 14.10
C ALA A 409 -7.87 -18.38 12.59
N ASN A 410 -7.20 -17.57 11.79
CA ASN A 410 -7.34 -17.57 10.34
C ASN A 410 -6.09 -18.12 9.59
N GLY A 411 -4.94 -18.28 10.28
CA GLY A 411 -3.68 -18.68 9.65
C GLY A 411 -2.90 -17.55 8.99
N PHE A 412 -3.43 -16.32 9.00
CA PHE A 412 -2.80 -15.14 8.41
C PHE A 412 -3.03 -13.88 9.27
N ARG A 413 -2.18 -12.88 9.07
CA ARG A 413 -2.25 -11.58 9.71
C ARG A 413 -3.07 -10.60 8.88
N LEU A 414 -3.77 -9.70 9.54
CA LEU A 414 -4.56 -8.64 8.91
C LEU A 414 -3.63 -7.57 8.28
N SER A 415 -4.06 -6.98 7.18
CA SER A 415 -3.40 -5.84 6.57
C SER A 415 -3.51 -4.58 7.45
N PRO A 416 -2.62 -3.57 7.27
CA PRO A 416 -2.72 -2.30 8.00
C PRO A 416 -4.08 -1.63 7.88
N ARG A 417 -4.71 -1.69 6.72
CA ARG A 417 -6.06 -1.12 6.50
C ARG A 417 -7.13 -1.84 7.30
N GLN A 418 -7.08 -3.17 7.36
CA GLN A 418 -8.03 -3.97 8.17
C GLN A 418 -7.83 -3.71 9.66
N VAL A 419 -6.58 -3.72 10.17
CA VAL A 419 -6.29 -3.41 11.57
C VAL A 419 -6.80 -2.01 11.92
N ARG A 420 -6.46 -0.99 11.11
CA ARG A 420 -6.92 0.38 11.33
C ARG A 420 -8.46 0.47 11.31
N ALA A 421 -9.12 -0.14 10.32
CA ALA A 421 -10.57 -0.12 10.21
C ALA A 421 -11.24 -0.74 11.43
N ILE A 422 -10.74 -1.88 11.92
CA ILE A 422 -11.28 -2.56 13.10
C ILE A 422 -11.04 -1.74 14.38
N LEU A 423 -9.82 -1.27 14.61
CA LEU A 423 -9.47 -0.51 15.82
C LEU A 423 -10.14 0.87 15.87
N SER A 424 -10.51 1.45 14.73
CA SER A 424 -11.18 2.76 14.65
C SER A 424 -12.70 2.68 14.40
N ASP A 425 -13.29 1.50 14.33
CA ASP A 425 -14.73 1.35 14.09
C ASP A 425 -15.55 1.76 15.34
N PRO A 426 -16.35 2.84 15.26
CA PRO A 426 -17.16 3.28 16.39
C PRO A 426 -18.27 2.31 16.79
N ALA A 427 -18.62 1.33 15.96
CA ALA A 427 -19.59 0.29 16.28
C ALA A 427 -19.02 -0.82 17.18
N LEU A 428 -17.71 -1.00 17.16
CA LEU A 428 -17.00 -2.04 17.91
C LEU A 428 -16.30 -1.52 19.17
N ASN A 429 -16.01 -0.24 19.21
CA ASN A 429 -15.07 0.36 20.16
C ASN A 429 -15.76 1.40 21.07
N THR A 430 -15.07 1.78 22.15
CA THR A 430 -15.58 2.74 23.12
C THR A 430 -15.55 4.16 22.55
N PRO A 431 -16.70 4.84 22.39
CA PRO A 431 -16.72 6.23 21.94
C PRO A 431 -16.20 7.17 23.04
N PRO A 432 -15.66 8.34 22.67
CA PRO A 432 -15.33 9.39 23.63
C PRO A 432 -16.57 10.04 24.23
N ALA A 433 -16.40 10.93 25.19
CA ALA A 433 -17.47 11.80 25.66
C ALA A 433 -18.16 12.52 24.49
N ALA A 434 -19.47 12.70 24.56
CA ALA A 434 -20.26 13.23 23.45
C ALA A 434 -19.77 14.58 22.88
N ALA A 435 -19.13 15.40 23.71
CA ALA A 435 -18.52 16.67 23.27
C ALA A 435 -17.27 16.49 22.40
N GLU A 436 -16.65 15.30 22.40
CA GLU A 436 -15.42 14.99 21.69
C GLU A 436 -15.66 13.97 20.52
N ALA A 437 -16.89 13.63 20.24
CA ALA A 437 -17.28 12.51 19.36
C ALA A 437 -16.73 12.60 17.91
N THR A 438 -16.33 13.78 17.46
CA THR A 438 -15.79 13.98 16.10
C THR A 438 -14.31 14.36 16.08
N ALA A 439 -13.64 14.33 17.24
CA ALA A 439 -12.35 14.99 17.37
C ALA A 439 -11.18 14.08 17.80
N MET A 440 -11.45 12.86 18.27
CA MET A 440 -10.37 12.01 18.82
C MET A 440 -10.52 10.50 18.56
N GLY A 441 -11.37 10.08 17.64
CA GLY A 441 -11.56 8.67 17.33
C GLY A 441 -12.20 7.88 18.47
N VAL A 442 -11.80 6.61 18.65
CA VAL A 442 -12.34 5.66 19.63
C VAL A 442 -11.24 4.98 20.44
N LEU A 443 -11.58 4.43 21.63
CA LEU A 443 -10.70 3.54 22.39
C LEU A 443 -11.00 2.10 22.02
N PRO A 444 -10.05 1.29 21.57
CA PRO A 444 -10.30 -0.11 21.24
C PRO A 444 -10.97 -0.90 22.38
N ASP A 445 -11.92 -1.75 22.04
CA ASP A 445 -12.53 -2.73 22.92
C ASP A 445 -12.23 -4.14 22.38
N LEU A 446 -11.14 -4.73 22.84
CA LEU A 446 -10.66 -6.03 22.37
C LEU A 446 -11.72 -7.14 22.58
N GLN A 447 -12.56 -7.06 23.62
CA GLN A 447 -13.63 -8.05 23.80
C GLN A 447 -14.68 -7.95 22.70
N SER A 448 -15.13 -6.74 22.39
CA SER A 448 -16.10 -6.51 21.30
C SER A 448 -15.51 -6.89 19.95
N ILE A 449 -14.27 -6.46 19.67
CA ILE A 449 -13.53 -6.77 18.45
C ILE A 449 -13.40 -8.29 18.26
N LEU A 450 -12.83 -9.01 19.24
CA LEU A 450 -12.51 -10.42 19.12
C LEU A 450 -13.77 -11.30 19.04
N ASN A 451 -14.86 -10.88 19.69
CA ASN A 451 -16.13 -11.59 19.58
C ASN A 451 -16.87 -11.35 18.26
N THR A 452 -16.57 -10.27 17.55
CA THR A 452 -17.38 -9.83 16.41
C THR A 452 -16.60 -9.92 15.09
N SER A 453 -15.31 -9.55 15.09
CA SER A 453 -14.55 -9.32 13.84
C SER A 453 -13.56 -10.44 13.47
N ILE A 454 -13.14 -11.29 14.40
CA ILE A 454 -12.05 -12.26 14.15
C ILE A 454 -12.53 -13.72 14.21
N GLY A 455 -13.61 -14.00 14.85
CA GLY A 455 -14.08 -15.39 15.00
C GLY A 455 -14.99 -15.88 13.88
N ALA A 456 -15.38 -15.05 12.93
CA ALA A 456 -16.51 -15.34 12.06
C ALA A 456 -16.55 -14.58 10.73
N THR A 457 -15.42 -14.29 10.09
CA THR A 457 -15.43 -13.65 8.76
C THR A 457 -15.07 -14.64 7.66
N PRO A 458 -15.85 -14.67 6.57
CA PRO A 458 -15.42 -15.31 5.35
C PRO A 458 -14.29 -14.47 4.73
N ASP A 459 -13.40 -15.13 4.01
CA ASP A 459 -12.37 -14.54 3.16
C ASP A 459 -12.43 -15.26 1.82
N ILE A 460 -13.23 -14.71 0.90
CA ILE A 460 -13.52 -15.34 -0.38
C ILE A 460 -12.62 -14.82 -1.47
N TYR A 461 -12.12 -15.72 -2.31
CA TYR A 461 -11.19 -15.31 -3.34
C TYR A 461 -11.39 -16.00 -4.70
N LEU A 462 -10.91 -15.31 -5.73
CA LEU A 462 -10.80 -15.79 -7.10
C LEU A 462 -9.33 -16.00 -7.45
N ARG A 463 -8.96 -17.17 -7.91
CA ARG A 463 -7.57 -17.46 -8.27
C ARG A 463 -7.15 -16.76 -9.56
N ASP A 464 -5.98 -16.15 -9.56
CA ASP A 464 -5.35 -15.55 -10.74
C ASP A 464 -4.71 -16.58 -11.65
N PHE A 465 -4.30 -17.72 -11.09
CA PHE A 465 -3.74 -18.86 -11.80
C PHE A 465 -3.97 -20.16 -11.00
N VAL A 466 -3.77 -21.30 -11.64
CA VAL A 466 -3.82 -22.59 -10.95
C VAL A 466 -2.70 -22.66 -9.91
N GLY A 467 -3.06 -22.82 -8.64
CA GLY A 467 -2.11 -22.84 -7.52
C GLY A 467 -1.99 -21.51 -6.76
N ASP A 468 -2.81 -20.54 -7.12
CA ASP A 468 -3.04 -19.34 -6.31
C ASP A 468 -3.82 -19.72 -5.04
N SER A 469 -3.38 -19.23 -3.90
CA SER A 469 -3.92 -19.50 -2.57
C SER A 469 -4.67 -18.30 -1.96
N GLY A 470 -4.96 -17.26 -2.74
CA GLY A 470 -5.60 -16.05 -2.24
C GLY A 470 -4.64 -15.06 -1.54
N GLU A 471 -3.37 -15.43 -1.41
CA GLU A 471 -2.34 -14.58 -0.82
C GLU A 471 -1.65 -13.69 -1.87
N PRO A 472 -1.09 -12.51 -1.49
CA PRO A 472 -0.32 -11.69 -2.41
C PRO A 472 0.81 -12.46 -3.08
N HIS A 473 0.90 -12.42 -4.41
CA HIS A 473 1.80 -13.28 -5.17
C HIS A 473 2.51 -12.57 -6.33
N GLY A 474 3.62 -13.16 -6.80
CA GLY A 474 4.34 -12.75 -8.02
C GLY A 474 3.97 -13.54 -9.28
N GLY A 475 2.87 -14.32 -9.24
CA GLY A 475 2.46 -15.22 -10.32
C GLY A 475 1.81 -14.54 -11.54
N SER A 476 1.22 -15.34 -12.42
CA SER A 476 0.45 -14.86 -13.57
C SER A 476 -0.84 -14.20 -13.09
N ILE A 477 -1.28 -13.15 -13.78
CA ILE A 477 -2.51 -12.40 -13.45
C ILE A 477 -3.59 -12.52 -14.53
N SER A 478 -3.33 -13.17 -15.65
CA SER A 478 -4.26 -13.24 -16.79
C SER A 478 -4.65 -14.66 -17.16
N ALA A 479 -4.49 -15.57 -16.22
CA ALA A 479 -4.68 -17.02 -16.41
C ALA A 479 -5.67 -17.62 -15.40
N SER A 480 -6.57 -16.81 -14.86
CA SER A 480 -7.58 -17.26 -13.88
C SER A 480 -8.27 -18.54 -14.35
N PRO A 481 -8.27 -19.57 -13.54
CA PRO A 481 -9.07 -20.77 -13.83
C PRO A 481 -10.55 -20.57 -13.49
N ASP A 482 -10.92 -19.50 -12.79
CA ASP A 482 -12.20 -19.37 -12.09
C ASP A 482 -13.29 -18.62 -12.88
N ILE A 483 -12.98 -18.11 -14.08
CA ILE A 483 -13.98 -17.60 -15.01
C ILE A 483 -14.06 -18.56 -16.21
N ILE A 484 -15.12 -19.33 -16.32
CA ILE A 484 -15.29 -20.38 -17.34
C ILE A 484 -16.41 -19.96 -18.29
N VAL A 485 -16.20 -20.11 -19.61
CA VAL A 485 -17.21 -19.81 -20.63
C VAL A 485 -17.60 -21.09 -21.37
N ARG A 486 -18.91 -21.26 -21.63
CA ARG A 486 -19.46 -22.36 -22.41
C ARG A 486 -20.48 -21.83 -23.43
N PRO A 487 -20.49 -22.37 -24.68
CA PRO A 487 -21.48 -22.01 -25.67
C PRO A 487 -22.86 -22.66 -25.39
N VAL A 488 -22.91 -23.61 -24.47
CA VAL A 488 -24.13 -24.31 -24.05
C VAL A 488 -24.14 -24.37 -22.52
N ALA A 489 -25.28 -24.09 -21.92
CA ALA A 489 -25.44 -24.18 -20.46
C ALA A 489 -25.26 -25.62 -19.99
N VAL A 490 -24.53 -25.79 -18.86
CA VAL A 490 -24.42 -27.08 -18.19
C VAL A 490 -25.55 -27.25 -17.19
N GLY A 491 -26.00 -28.48 -16.96
CA GLY A 491 -27.15 -28.75 -16.11
C GLY A 491 -26.89 -28.49 -14.61
N ASP A 492 -25.66 -28.75 -14.16
CA ASP A 492 -25.21 -28.51 -12.78
C ASP A 492 -23.78 -27.95 -12.82
N ALA A 493 -23.66 -26.71 -12.41
CA ALA A 493 -22.39 -25.96 -12.45
C ALA A 493 -21.40 -26.48 -11.38
N GLN A 494 -21.90 -26.83 -10.19
CA GLN A 494 -21.06 -27.35 -9.11
C GLN A 494 -20.47 -28.70 -9.46
N VAL A 495 -21.27 -29.62 -9.99
CA VAL A 495 -20.82 -30.93 -10.46
C VAL A 495 -19.82 -30.81 -11.61
N SER A 496 -20.04 -29.83 -12.51
CA SER A 496 -19.20 -29.67 -13.70
C SER A 496 -17.90 -28.94 -13.44
N PHE A 497 -17.85 -28.02 -12.48
CA PHE A 497 -16.74 -27.09 -12.29
C PHE A 497 -16.30 -26.86 -10.84
N GLY A 498 -17.06 -27.29 -9.86
CA GLY A 498 -16.74 -27.17 -8.44
C GLY A 498 -15.78 -28.25 -7.93
N ALA A 499 -15.68 -28.37 -6.63
CA ALA A 499 -14.90 -29.40 -5.95
C ALA A 499 -15.35 -30.80 -6.34
N GLY A 500 -14.42 -31.68 -6.67
CA GLY A 500 -14.68 -33.06 -7.12
C GLY A 500 -15.02 -33.20 -8.61
N SER A 501 -15.05 -32.09 -9.38
CA SER A 501 -15.33 -32.14 -10.82
C SER A 501 -14.18 -32.68 -11.68
N GLY A 502 -12.95 -32.68 -11.15
CA GLY A 502 -11.71 -32.98 -11.89
C GLY A 502 -11.22 -31.82 -12.77
N THR A 503 -11.84 -30.65 -12.67
CA THR A 503 -11.44 -29.43 -13.42
C THR A 503 -10.75 -28.39 -12.54
N GLU A 504 -10.52 -28.66 -11.25
CA GLU A 504 -10.03 -27.72 -10.24
C GLU A 504 -8.69 -27.11 -10.63
N SER A 505 -7.80 -27.93 -11.21
CA SER A 505 -6.46 -27.52 -11.65
C SER A 505 -6.37 -27.28 -13.15
N SER A 506 -7.51 -27.12 -13.85
CA SER A 506 -7.51 -26.86 -15.28
C SER A 506 -7.45 -25.36 -15.59
N ALA A 507 -6.32 -24.91 -16.14
CA ALA A 507 -6.18 -23.54 -16.66
C ALA A 507 -6.87 -23.35 -18.03
N SER A 508 -7.33 -24.42 -18.68
CA SER A 508 -7.82 -24.38 -20.06
C SER A 508 -9.35 -24.51 -20.20
N GLU A 509 -10.08 -24.57 -19.08
CA GLU A 509 -11.53 -24.66 -19.13
C GLU A 509 -12.17 -23.39 -19.71
N GLY A 510 -12.74 -23.54 -20.93
CA GLY A 510 -13.61 -22.54 -21.57
C GLY A 510 -13.12 -21.09 -21.61
N TYR A 511 -12.15 -20.82 -22.47
CA TYR A 511 -11.72 -19.45 -22.75
C TYR A 511 -12.17 -18.96 -24.14
N THR A 512 -13.06 -19.68 -24.79
CA THR A 512 -13.58 -19.34 -26.13
C THR A 512 -15.06 -19.01 -26.04
N VAL A 513 -15.38 -17.78 -26.46
CA VAL A 513 -16.73 -17.24 -26.62
C VAL A 513 -17.14 -17.43 -28.07
N GLN A 514 -18.33 -17.97 -28.31
CA GLN A 514 -18.87 -18.08 -29.67
C GLN A 514 -19.68 -16.83 -30.02
N GLY A 515 -19.22 -16.08 -31.01
CA GLY A 515 -19.94 -14.94 -31.54
C GLY A 515 -21.26 -15.36 -32.19
N GLY A 516 -22.27 -14.47 -32.16
CA GLY A 516 -23.55 -14.67 -32.81
C GLY A 516 -24.53 -15.57 -32.08
N GLN A 517 -24.18 -16.11 -30.89
CA GLN A 517 -25.07 -16.83 -30.00
C GLN A 517 -24.83 -16.48 -28.55
N ASP A 518 -25.78 -16.78 -27.67
CA ASP A 518 -25.61 -16.63 -26.23
C ASP A 518 -24.51 -17.57 -25.72
N ASN A 519 -23.73 -17.08 -24.75
CA ASN A 519 -22.73 -17.85 -24.03
C ASN A 519 -23.04 -17.84 -22.53
N PHE A 520 -22.53 -18.84 -21.82
CA PHE A 520 -22.80 -19.04 -20.39
C PHE A 520 -21.49 -18.98 -19.64
N ILE A 521 -21.42 -18.03 -18.68
CA ILE A 521 -20.23 -17.80 -17.87
C ILE A 521 -20.48 -18.36 -16.48
N TYR A 522 -19.50 -19.08 -15.97
CA TYR A 522 -19.49 -19.68 -14.64
C TYR A 522 -18.31 -19.10 -13.86
N VAL A 523 -18.58 -18.64 -12.65
CA VAL A 523 -17.55 -18.12 -11.73
C VAL A 523 -17.39 -19.13 -10.60
N ARG A 524 -16.15 -19.45 -10.28
CA ARG A 524 -15.78 -20.29 -9.14
C ARG A 524 -15.08 -19.44 -8.09
N ALA A 525 -15.27 -19.77 -6.83
CA ALA A 525 -14.59 -19.12 -5.73
C ALA A 525 -14.21 -20.12 -4.64
N LEU A 526 -13.27 -19.74 -3.83
CA LEU A 526 -12.86 -20.44 -2.61
C LEU A 526 -13.02 -19.51 -1.41
N ASN A 527 -12.99 -20.07 -0.22
CA ASN A 527 -13.13 -19.33 1.03
C ASN A 527 -12.07 -19.86 2.01
N GLN A 528 -11.05 -19.05 2.29
CA GLN A 528 -10.03 -19.32 3.29
C GLN A 528 -10.36 -18.78 4.68
N GLY A 529 -11.49 -18.05 4.79
CA GLY A 529 -11.99 -17.54 6.05
C GLY A 529 -12.50 -18.63 7.00
N SER A 530 -12.81 -18.24 8.21
CA SER A 530 -13.16 -19.16 9.30
C SER A 530 -14.64 -19.56 9.36
N VAL A 531 -15.49 -18.99 8.49
CA VAL A 531 -16.93 -19.32 8.37
C VAL A 531 -17.37 -19.38 6.92
N ASP A 532 -18.50 -20.07 6.70
CA ASP A 532 -19.14 -20.13 5.40
C ASP A 532 -19.59 -18.74 4.91
N ALA A 533 -19.27 -18.40 3.66
CA ALA A 533 -19.72 -17.17 3.03
C ALA A 533 -21.09 -17.34 2.40
N THR A 534 -22.12 -16.76 3.01
CA THR A 534 -23.49 -16.78 2.52
C THR A 534 -23.91 -15.40 2.03
N GLY A 535 -24.44 -15.33 0.80
CA GLY A 535 -24.87 -14.06 0.21
C GLY A 535 -23.80 -13.36 -0.64
N ALA A 536 -22.70 -14.04 -0.93
CA ALA A 536 -21.68 -13.54 -1.85
C ALA A 536 -22.23 -13.38 -3.27
N THR A 537 -21.68 -12.42 -4.02
CA THR A 537 -22.01 -12.18 -5.43
C THR A 537 -20.74 -12.11 -6.28
N ALA A 538 -20.81 -12.62 -7.50
CA ALA A 538 -19.72 -12.49 -8.47
C ALA A 538 -20.15 -11.59 -9.62
N THR A 539 -19.35 -10.58 -9.95
CA THR A 539 -19.57 -9.66 -11.09
C THR A 539 -18.49 -9.86 -12.14
N VAL A 540 -18.91 -10.00 -13.37
CA VAL A 540 -18.01 -10.20 -14.51
C VAL A 540 -18.11 -9.01 -15.46
N PHE A 541 -16.93 -8.53 -15.87
CA PHE A 541 -16.76 -7.51 -16.91
C PHE A 541 -15.91 -8.07 -18.05
N TRP A 542 -16.04 -7.48 -19.23
CA TRP A 542 -15.11 -7.70 -20.32
C TRP A 542 -14.42 -6.40 -20.72
N SER A 543 -13.21 -6.48 -21.27
CA SER A 543 -12.44 -5.36 -21.81
C SER A 543 -11.73 -5.75 -23.08
N GLU A 544 -11.48 -4.75 -23.97
CA GLU A 544 -10.56 -4.91 -25.10
C GLU A 544 -9.18 -5.30 -24.55
N VAL A 545 -8.42 -6.11 -25.28
CA VAL A 545 -7.02 -6.40 -24.95
C VAL A 545 -6.22 -5.11 -24.91
N SER A 546 -5.71 -4.79 -23.77
CA SER A 546 -5.10 -3.51 -23.48
C SER A 546 -3.79 -3.68 -22.69
N THR A 547 -2.84 -2.80 -22.90
CA THR A 547 -1.62 -2.73 -22.08
C THR A 547 -1.88 -2.22 -20.65
N LEU A 548 -3.02 -1.55 -20.44
CA LEU A 548 -3.60 -1.26 -19.11
C LEU A 548 -5.07 -1.67 -19.15
N VAL A 549 -5.58 -2.37 -18.16
CA VAL A 549 -6.98 -2.81 -18.07
C VAL A 549 -7.64 -2.08 -16.89
N THR A 550 -7.71 -0.78 -16.99
CA THR A 550 -8.30 0.10 -15.97
C THR A 550 -9.83 0.09 -16.00
N PRO A 551 -10.52 0.40 -14.87
CA PRO A 551 -11.98 0.29 -14.76
C PRO A 551 -12.79 1.06 -15.81
N ASP A 552 -12.26 2.14 -16.38
CA ASP A 552 -12.91 2.92 -17.46
C ASP A 552 -12.99 2.17 -18.79
N LEU A 553 -12.30 1.03 -18.92
CA LEU A 553 -12.34 0.13 -20.09
C LEU A 553 -13.27 -1.07 -19.88
N TRP A 554 -13.81 -1.25 -18.68
CA TRP A 554 -14.64 -2.41 -18.34
C TRP A 554 -16.07 -2.24 -18.85
N ASN A 555 -16.58 -3.29 -19.45
CA ASN A 555 -17.97 -3.39 -19.90
C ASN A 555 -18.64 -4.48 -19.10
N LEU A 556 -19.71 -4.17 -18.38
CA LEU A 556 -20.43 -5.12 -17.54
C LEU A 556 -21.02 -6.27 -18.40
N VAL A 557 -20.72 -7.50 -18.02
CA VAL A 557 -21.43 -8.69 -18.52
C VAL A 557 -22.64 -8.96 -17.65
N GLY A 558 -22.46 -8.97 -16.33
CA GLY A 558 -23.53 -9.17 -15.35
C GLY A 558 -23.01 -9.59 -13.99
N THR A 559 -23.95 -9.75 -13.06
CA THR A 559 -23.71 -10.23 -11.69
C THR A 559 -24.52 -11.49 -11.43
N VAL A 560 -23.94 -12.45 -10.71
CA VAL A 560 -24.59 -13.71 -10.31
C VAL A 560 -24.40 -13.93 -8.81
N ASN A 561 -25.44 -14.46 -8.14
CA ASN A 561 -25.34 -14.86 -6.74
C ASN A 561 -24.52 -16.15 -6.65
N MET A 562 -23.58 -16.18 -5.72
CA MET A 562 -22.86 -17.40 -5.37
C MET A 562 -23.72 -18.30 -4.48
N PRO A 563 -23.62 -19.61 -4.60
CA PRO A 563 -24.03 -20.49 -3.51
C PRO A 563 -23.25 -20.16 -2.23
N THR A 564 -23.69 -20.65 -1.08
CA THR A 564 -22.83 -20.61 0.11
C THR A 564 -21.46 -21.20 -0.22
N ILE A 565 -20.40 -20.42 -0.01
CA ILE A 565 -19.01 -20.86 -0.22
C ILE A 565 -18.49 -21.38 1.12
N PRO A 566 -18.33 -22.71 1.29
CA PRO A 566 -17.92 -23.28 2.58
C PRO A 566 -16.52 -22.81 2.97
N GLN A 567 -16.28 -22.65 4.27
CA GLN A 567 -14.92 -22.51 4.81
C GLN A 567 -14.05 -23.73 4.43
N GLY A 568 -12.74 -23.55 4.49
CA GLY A 568 -11.79 -24.65 4.23
C GLY A 568 -11.50 -24.88 2.74
N GLU A 569 -11.57 -23.85 1.93
CA GLU A 569 -11.15 -23.83 0.52
C GLU A 569 -11.90 -24.82 -0.39
N VAL A 570 -13.19 -24.98 -0.19
CA VAL A 570 -14.02 -25.81 -1.05
C VAL A 570 -14.39 -25.04 -2.32
N LEU A 571 -13.87 -25.48 -3.47
CA LEU A 571 -14.16 -24.81 -4.75
C LEU A 571 -15.65 -24.84 -5.08
N THR A 572 -16.28 -23.68 -5.03
CA THR A 572 -17.72 -23.50 -5.20
C THR A 572 -18.01 -22.75 -6.50
N CYS A 573 -18.90 -23.28 -7.31
CA CYS A 573 -19.27 -22.70 -8.61
C CYS A 573 -20.66 -22.09 -8.60
N ALA A 574 -20.77 -20.86 -9.12
CA ALA A 574 -22.05 -20.17 -9.32
C ALA A 574 -22.88 -20.82 -10.46
N ALA A 575 -24.17 -20.57 -10.47
CA ALA A 575 -25.01 -20.84 -11.62
C ALA A 575 -24.56 -20.04 -12.86
N ALA A 576 -25.07 -20.42 -14.02
CA ALA A 576 -24.72 -19.75 -15.26
C ALA A 576 -25.14 -18.28 -15.29
N LEU A 577 -24.20 -17.39 -15.59
CA LEU A 577 -24.47 -16.02 -16.03
C LEU A 577 -24.61 -16.05 -17.57
N THR A 578 -25.79 -15.70 -18.09
CA THR A 578 -26.01 -15.64 -19.54
C THR A 578 -25.43 -14.34 -20.11
N TRP A 579 -24.52 -14.47 -21.09
CA TRP A 579 -24.03 -13.34 -21.88
C TRP A 579 -24.70 -13.37 -23.26
N SER A 580 -25.60 -12.39 -23.45
CA SER A 580 -26.45 -12.35 -24.65
C SER A 580 -25.64 -12.06 -25.90
N SER A 581 -26.01 -12.72 -26.99
CA SER A 581 -25.30 -12.61 -28.28
C SER A 581 -25.14 -11.18 -28.82
N GLY A 582 -26.09 -10.28 -28.49
CA GLY A 582 -26.04 -8.88 -28.87
C GLY A 582 -25.01 -8.03 -28.12
N ASP A 583 -24.54 -8.49 -26.96
CA ASP A 583 -23.59 -7.79 -26.08
C ASP A 583 -22.16 -8.31 -26.25
N ILE A 584 -22.01 -9.41 -26.99
CA ILE A 584 -20.69 -10.02 -27.24
C ILE A 584 -19.94 -9.17 -28.27
N PRO A 585 -18.69 -8.75 -27.99
CA PRO A 585 -17.90 -7.97 -28.95
C PRO A 585 -17.59 -8.78 -30.22
N ALA A 586 -17.13 -8.07 -31.26
CA ALA A 586 -16.74 -8.70 -32.51
C ALA A 586 -15.63 -9.74 -32.31
N THR A 587 -15.44 -10.64 -33.26
CA THR A 587 -14.37 -11.64 -33.27
C THR A 587 -13.02 -11.00 -32.94
N GLY A 588 -12.31 -11.54 -31.93
CA GLY A 588 -11.05 -10.98 -31.46
C GLY A 588 -10.60 -11.59 -30.13
N HIS A 589 -9.55 -11.00 -29.58
CA HIS A 589 -9.01 -11.33 -28.27
C HIS A 589 -9.41 -10.27 -27.25
N TYR A 590 -9.81 -10.69 -26.05
CA TYR A 590 -10.37 -9.84 -25.01
C TYR A 590 -9.95 -10.33 -23.64
N CYS A 591 -10.32 -9.58 -22.60
CA CYS A 591 -10.07 -9.92 -21.21
C CYS A 591 -11.40 -9.96 -20.44
N PHE A 592 -11.56 -10.92 -19.54
CA PHE A 592 -12.51 -10.84 -18.44
C PHE A 592 -11.83 -10.26 -17.20
N VAL A 593 -12.58 -9.48 -16.45
CA VAL A 593 -12.30 -9.10 -15.07
C VAL A 593 -13.44 -9.64 -14.23
N GLY A 594 -13.11 -10.42 -13.21
CA GLY A 594 -14.06 -10.96 -12.23
C GLY A 594 -13.85 -10.31 -10.88
N LEU A 595 -14.95 -9.92 -10.24
CA LEU A 595 -14.96 -9.46 -8.85
C LEU A 595 -15.82 -10.42 -8.04
N ILE A 596 -15.40 -10.70 -6.80
CA ILE A 596 -16.23 -11.43 -5.83
C ILE A 596 -16.46 -10.55 -4.61
N ASP A 597 -17.70 -10.45 -4.17
CA ASP A 597 -18.13 -9.51 -3.15
C ASP A 597 -18.95 -10.20 -2.06
N HIS A 598 -18.65 -9.85 -0.81
CA HIS A 598 -19.43 -10.27 0.36
C HIS A 598 -19.51 -9.13 1.37
N PRO A 599 -20.59 -8.92 2.13
CA PRO A 599 -20.71 -7.82 3.08
C PRO A 599 -19.57 -7.68 4.10
N ASN A 600 -18.97 -8.82 4.51
CA ASN A 600 -17.86 -8.87 5.46
C ASN A 600 -16.49 -9.10 4.78
N ASP A 601 -16.44 -9.18 3.46
CA ASP A 601 -15.25 -9.33 2.64
C ASP A 601 -15.53 -8.67 1.28
N PRO A 602 -15.59 -7.33 1.23
CA PRO A 602 -16.07 -6.59 0.08
C PRO A 602 -15.08 -6.60 -1.08
N ALA A 603 -15.60 -6.77 -2.29
CA ALA A 603 -14.82 -6.52 -3.50
C ALA A 603 -14.37 -5.05 -3.57
N PRO A 604 -13.20 -4.78 -4.19
CA PRO A 604 -12.74 -3.41 -4.35
C PRO A 604 -13.75 -2.61 -5.21
N GLY A 605 -14.12 -1.43 -4.71
CA GLY A 605 -14.99 -0.48 -5.41
C GLY A 605 -14.24 0.42 -6.38
N PRO A 606 -14.94 1.23 -7.18
CA PRO A 606 -14.29 2.16 -8.13
C PRO A 606 -13.30 3.13 -7.48
N ALA A 607 -13.49 3.48 -6.21
CA ALA A 607 -12.58 4.34 -5.46
C ALA A 607 -11.26 3.64 -5.11
N ASP A 608 -11.27 2.34 -4.90
CA ASP A 608 -10.08 1.54 -4.61
C ASP A 608 -9.20 1.36 -5.86
N PHE A 609 -9.82 1.42 -7.05
CA PHE A 609 -9.14 1.51 -8.33
C PHE A 609 -8.80 2.96 -8.71
N GLY A 610 -9.05 3.93 -7.83
CA GLY A 610 -8.94 5.37 -8.08
C GLY A 610 -7.54 5.80 -8.49
N ASP A 611 -6.55 5.04 -8.09
CA ASP A 611 -5.22 5.17 -8.62
C ASP A 611 -5.05 4.27 -9.86
N TRP A 612 -4.66 4.85 -11.00
CA TRP A 612 -4.31 4.15 -12.24
C TRP A 612 -3.13 3.18 -12.04
N THR A 613 -2.45 3.30 -10.89
CA THR A 613 -1.22 2.60 -10.57
C THR A 613 -1.39 1.11 -10.72
N ASN A 614 -0.64 0.60 -11.62
CA ASN A 614 -0.29 -0.79 -11.78
C ASN A 614 -1.41 -1.81 -11.47
N PHE A 615 -2.44 -1.86 -12.32
CA PHE A 615 -3.52 -2.84 -12.25
C PHE A 615 -3.02 -4.29 -12.08
N THR A 616 -1.84 -4.60 -12.60
CA THR A 616 -1.13 -5.86 -12.40
C THR A 616 -0.86 -6.15 -10.93
N ASN A 617 -0.33 -5.17 -10.22
CA ASN A 617 -0.05 -5.31 -8.78
C ASN A 617 -1.34 -5.26 -7.96
N PHE A 618 -2.33 -4.49 -8.40
CA PHE A 618 -3.65 -4.46 -7.78
C PHE A 618 -4.28 -5.86 -7.74
N ILE A 619 -4.31 -6.59 -8.87
CA ILE A 619 -4.81 -7.96 -8.92
C ILE A 619 -4.01 -8.87 -8.00
N ARG A 620 -2.68 -8.85 -8.09
CA ARG A 620 -1.80 -9.71 -7.29
C ARG A 620 -1.96 -9.56 -5.77
N ASN A 621 -2.43 -8.40 -5.33
CA ASN A 621 -2.56 -8.05 -3.93
C ASN A 621 -4.00 -7.98 -3.44
N ASN A 622 -4.97 -8.33 -4.30
CA ASN A 622 -6.39 -8.30 -3.96
C ASN A 622 -7.05 -9.59 -4.42
N ASN A 623 -7.35 -10.46 -3.48
CA ASN A 623 -7.90 -11.79 -3.75
C ASN A 623 -9.37 -11.77 -4.20
N ASN A 624 -10.08 -10.63 -4.07
CA ASN A 624 -11.47 -10.47 -4.53
C ASN A 624 -11.58 -10.07 -6.00
N VAL A 625 -10.47 -9.90 -6.72
CA VAL A 625 -10.45 -9.56 -8.15
C VAL A 625 -9.54 -10.49 -8.92
N THR A 626 -9.93 -10.85 -10.14
CA THR A 626 -9.09 -11.66 -11.02
C THR A 626 -9.26 -11.27 -12.47
N TRP A 627 -8.30 -11.69 -13.30
CA TRP A 627 -8.27 -11.40 -14.71
C TRP A 627 -8.06 -12.67 -15.54
N ARG A 628 -8.77 -12.76 -16.68
CA ARG A 628 -8.61 -13.88 -17.63
C ARG A 628 -8.68 -13.40 -19.07
N ASN A 629 -7.76 -13.85 -19.91
CA ASN A 629 -7.83 -13.68 -21.35
C ASN A 629 -8.82 -14.67 -21.99
N PHE A 630 -9.56 -14.21 -23.02
CA PHE A 630 -10.44 -15.06 -23.81
C PHE A 630 -10.47 -14.64 -25.29
N ASN A 631 -10.98 -15.52 -26.16
CA ASN A 631 -11.18 -15.24 -27.58
C ASN A 631 -12.66 -15.29 -27.92
N VAL A 632 -13.11 -14.34 -28.77
CA VAL A 632 -14.40 -14.43 -29.46
C VAL A 632 -14.15 -15.02 -30.85
N GLU A 633 -14.75 -16.16 -31.16
CA GLU A 633 -14.65 -16.85 -32.45
C GLU A 633 -15.98 -16.79 -33.19
N ASP A 634 -15.92 -16.57 -34.48
CA ASP A 634 -17.08 -16.68 -35.38
C ASP A 634 -17.15 -18.12 -35.91
N PRO A 635 -18.23 -18.86 -35.68
CA PRO A 635 -18.43 -20.18 -36.22
C PRO A 635 -18.57 -20.19 -37.77
N SER A 636 -18.82 -19.02 -38.39
CA SER A 636 -18.96 -18.86 -39.84
C SER A 636 -17.97 -17.77 -40.34
N PRO A 637 -16.68 -18.08 -40.49
CA PRO A 637 -15.70 -17.05 -40.81
C PRO A 637 -15.98 -16.45 -42.23
N ALA A 638 -16.36 -15.18 -42.23
CA ALA A 638 -16.30 -14.36 -43.47
C ALA A 638 -14.82 -14.20 -43.87
N PRO A 639 -14.46 -14.14 -45.15
CA PRO A 639 -13.09 -13.98 -45.58
C PRO A 639 -12.61 -12.58 -45.19
N ASN A 640 -11.95 -12.49 -44.03
CA ASN A 640 -11.35 -11.26 -43.55
C ASN A 640 -10.17 -10.84 -44.44
N ALA A 641 -10.11 -9.55 -44.75
CA ALA A 641 -9.06 -8.88 -45.50
C ALA A 641 -7.76 -8.77 -44.67
N GLN A 642 -7.17 -9.92 -44.31
CA GLN A 642 -5.82 -9.97 -43.80
C GLN A 642 -4.80 -10.06 -44.92
N PRO A 643 -3.65 -9.38 -44.86
CA PRO A 643 -2.57 -9.64 -45.81
C PRO A 643 -2.25 -11.15 -45.80
N LYS A 644 -2.26 -11.81 -46.96
CA LYS A 644 -2.00 -13.25 -47.03
C LYS A 644 -0.70 -13.61 -46.33
N GLY A 645 -0.76 -14.45 -45.30
CA GLY A 645 0.40 -14.98 -44.60
C GLY A 645 0.75 -14.29 -43.27
N PHE A 646 0.01 -13.25 -42.85
CA PHE A 646 0.19 -12.60 -41.55
C PHE A 646 -0.88 -13.04 -40.55
N VAL A 647 -0.47 -13.16 -39.27
CA VAL A 647 -1.37 -13.22 -38.11
C VAL A 647 -1.50 -11.80 -37.56
N ALA A 648 -2.71 -11.33 -37.36
CA ALA A 648 -2.98 -10.00 -36.82
C ALA A 648 -3.26 -10.14 -35.29
N LEU A 649 -2.57 -9.32 -34.51
CA LEU A 649 -2.62 -9.28 -33.05
C LEU A 649 -3.04 -7.85 -32.64
N PRO A 650 -4.35 -7.58 -32.53
CA PRO A 650 -4.85 -6.26 -32.15
C PRO A 650 -4.66 -6.02 -30.65
N PHE A 651 -4.40 -4.79 -30.25
CA PHE A 651 -4.31 -4.35 -28.86
C PHE A 651 -4.59 -2.85 -28.74
N LEU A 652 -4.95 -2.44 -27.52
CA LEU A 652 -5.16 -1.07 -27.13
C LEU A 652 -3.99 -0.60 -26.26
N VAL A 653 -3.50 0.60 -26.50
CA VAL A 653 -2.60 1.34 -25.62
C VAL A 653 -3.37 2.52 -25.03
N PRO A 654 -3.88 2.43 -23.80
CA PRO A 654 -4.60 3.52 -23.17
C PRO A 654 -3.66 4.44 -22.40
N GLY A 655 -4.08 5.72 -22.24
CA GLY A 655 -3.57 6.58 -21.19
C GLY A 655 -4.15 6.22 -19.84
N ALA A 656 -3.56 6.72 -18.75
CA ALA A 656 -4.12 6.62 -17.42
C ALA A 656 -5.54 7.23 -17.39
N PHE A 657 -6.41 6.71 -16.51
CA PHE A 657 -7.80 7.16 -16.51
C PHE A 657 -8.00 8.49 -15.75
N ASP A 658 -7.08 8.86 -14.89
CA ASP A 658 -7.11 10.02 -14.00
C ASP A 658 -6.46 11.28 -14.62
N GLU A 659 -5.17 11.23 -14.95
CA GLU A 659 -4.41 12.38 -15.45
C GLU A 659 -3.39 12.01 -16.54
N PRO A 660 -2.82 13.00 -17.28
CA PRO A 660 -1.77 12.72 -18.26
C PRO A 660 -0.47 12.26 -17.59
N ARG A 661 0.09 11.11 -18.04
CA ARG A 661 1.29 10.50 -17.47
C ARG A 661 2.34 10.14 -18.51
N ASP A 662 3.60 10.03 -18.06
CA ASP A 662 4.73 9.68 -18.92
C ASP A 662 4.86 8.16 -19.04
N PHE A 663 4.66 7.67 -20.29
CA PHE A 663 4.76 6.26 -20.60
C PHE A 663 5.81 5.96 -21.66
N ALA A 664 6.38 4.76 -21.58
CA ALA A 664 7.09 4.11 -22.68
C ALA A 664 6.34 2.82 -23.07
N ILE A 665 6.17 2.61 -24.37
CA ILE A 665 5.54 1.42 -24.92
C ILE A 665 6.60 0.60 -25.63
N GLU A 666 6.73 -0.67 -25.26
CA GLU A 666 7.78 -1.54 -25.79
C GLU A 666 7.22 -2.86 -26.29
N MET A 667 7.72 -3.33 -27.43
CA MET A 667 7.54 -4.70 -27.88
C MET A 667 8.72 -5.56 -27.40
N ILE A 668 8.42 -6.75 -26.92
CA ILE A 668 9.40 -7.78 -26.59
C ILE A 668 9.09 -9.04 -27.39
N GLY A 669 10.04 -9.53 -28.15
CA GLY A 669 9.85 -10.73 -28.97
C GLY A 669 11.10 -11.62 -29.01
N LYS A 670 10.87 -12.93 -29.16
CA LYS A 670 11.90 -13.93 -29.47
C LYS A 670 11.40 -14.79 -30.65
N LEU A 671 11.17 -14.11 -31.78
CA LEU A 671 10.75 -14.78 -33.03
C LEU A 671 11.99 -15.19 -33.84
N PRO A 672 11.84 -16.10 -34.83
CA PRO A 672 12.89 -16.43 -35.80
C PRO A 672 13.42 -15.19 -36.53
N ARG A 673 14.67 -15.23 -36.98
CA ARG A 673 15.31 -14.08 -37.64
C ARG A 673 14.66 -13.67 -38.97
N ASP A 674 14.04 -14.61 -39.61
CA ASP A 674 13.33 -14.45 -40.91
C ASP A 674 11.84 -14.12 -40.73
N ALA A 675 11.33 -14.09 -39.50
CA ALA A 675 9.98 -13.64 -39.24
C ALA A 675 9.81 -12.17 -39.61
N LYS A 676 8.66 -11.84 -40.23
CA LYS A 676 8.30 -10.45 -40.54
C LYS A 676 7.35 -9.93 -39.48
N VAL A 677 7.69 -8.81 -38.88
CA VAL A 677 6.87 -8.13 -37.89
C VAL A 677 6.59 -6.70 -38.38
N MET A 678 5.32 -6.33 -38.45
CA MET A 678 4.89 -4.98 -38.79
C MET A 678 3.96 -4.48 -37.67
N LEU A 679 3.99 -3.19 -37.42
CA LEU A 679 3.09 -2.51 -36.50
C LEU A 679 2.22 -1.53 -37.25
N GLU A 680 0.91 -1.73 -37.21
CA GLU A 680 -0.07 -0.73 -37.59
C GLU A 680 -0.44 0.10 -36.36
N LEU A 681 -0.33 1.42 -36.48
CA LEU A 681 -0.57 2.35 -35.37
C LEU A 681 -1.25 3.62 -35.88
N PRO A 682 -2.06 4.31 -35.03
CA PRO A 682 -2.69 5.57 -35.45
C PRO A 682 -1.64 6.68 -35.57
N VAL A 683 -1.80 7.52 -36.61
CA VAL A 683 -0.91 8.67 -36.85
C VAL A 683 -0.89 9.66 -35.69
N ASN A 684 -2.02 9.79 -34.97
CA ASN A 684 -2.09 10.64 -33.78
C ASN A 684 -1.26 10.11 -32.64
N PHE A 685 -0.98 8.80 -32.52
CA PHE A 685 -0.02 8.27 -31.57
C PHE A 685 1.38 8.87 -31.79
N LEU A 686 1.85 8.94 -33.00
CA LEU A 686 3.16 9.51 -33.36
C LEU A 686 3.30 11.01 -33.06
N ARG A 687 2.17 11.71 -32.81
CA ARG A 687 2.18 13.12 -32.40
C ARG A 687 2.32 13.28 -30.88
N VAL A 688 1.84 12.30 -30.14
CA VAL A 688 1.84 12.28 -28.66
C VAL A 688 3.11 11.62 -28.15
N MET A 689 3.47 10.48 -28.76
CA MET A 689 4.58 9.64 -28.32
C MET A 689 5.76 9.80 -29.30
N LYS A 690 6.90 10.22 -28.79
CA LYS A 690 8.16 10.25 -29.55
C LYS A 690 8.56 8.82 -29.91
N SER A 691 8.77 8.55 -31.18
CA SER A 691 9.07 7.21 -31.70
C SER A 691 10.18 7.28 -32.75
N ASP A 692 11.14 6.36 -32.62
CA ASP A 692 12.24 6.19 -33.59
C ASP A 692 11.92 5.06 -34.61
N LEU A 693 10.66 4.66 -34.71
CA LEU A 693 10.22 3.59 -35.60
C LEU A 693 10.44 3.98 -37.07
N LYS A 694 10.93 3.03 -37.86
CA LYS A 694 11.00 3.17 -39.30
C LYS A 694 9.60 3.03 -39.90
N ILE A 695 8.97 4.17 -40.17
CA ILE A 695 7.64 4.20 -40.79
C ILE A 695 7.77 3.90 -42.27
N GLU A 696 7.07 2.88 -42.75
CA GLU A 696 7.08 2.43 -44.14
C GLU A 696 5.98 3.13 -44.99
N SER A 697 4.84 3.37 -44.35
CA SER A 697 3.73 4.06 -45.04
C SER A 697 2.87 4.85 -44.04
N ILE A 698 2.23 5.92 -44.54
CA ILE A 698 1.27 6.75 -43.79
C ILE A 698 0.05 7.02 -44.65
N ASP A 699 -1.13 6.60 -44.18
CA ASP A 699 -2.43 6.99 -44.71
C ASP A 699 -3.11 7.96 -43.73
N ARG A 700 -3.01 9.26 -44.02
CA ARG A 700 -3.60 10.30 -43.15
C ARG A 700 -5.12 10.31 -43.20
N GLY A 701 -5.72 9.87 -44.28
CA GLY A 701 -7.18 9.80 -44.42
C GLY A 701 -7.79 8.74 -43.52
N LYS A 702 -7.07 7.64 -43.28
CA LYS A 702 -7.44 6.55 -42.38
C LYS A 702 -6.82 6.67 -40.97
N ASN A 703 -6.05 7.74 -40.70
CA ASN A 703 -5.28 7.89 -39.49
C ASN A 703 -4.38 6.67 -39.19
N LEU A 704 -3.74 6.08 -40.18
CA LEU A 704 -2.99 4.84 -40.11
C LEU A 704 -1.54 5.04 -40.56
N ALA A 705 -0.60 4.58 -39.76
CA ALA A 705 0.81 4.43 -40.10
C ALA A 705 1.23 2.96 -39.96
N VAL A 706 2.18 2.53 -40.77
CA VAL A 706 2.75 1.18 -40.70
C VAL A 706 4.24 1.28 -40.50
N ALA A 707 4.75 0.58 -39.49
CA ALA A 707 6.18 0.47 -39.17
C ALA A 707 6.66 -0.98 -39.30
N VAL A 708 7.91 -1.17 -39.72
CA VAL A 708 8.58 -2.48 -39.70
C VAL A 708 9.38 -2.63 -38.44
N LEU A 709 9.20 -3.74 -37.72
CA LEU A 709 9.86 -4.03 -36.48
C LEU A 709 10.84 -5.20 -36.61
N PRO A 710 11.95 -5.21 -35.86
CA PRO A 710 12.80 -6.39 -35.76
C PRO A 710 12.02 -7.55 -35.09
N PRO A 711 12.23 -8.79 -35.54
CA PRO A 711 11.47 -9.96 -35.05
C PRO A 711 11.88 -10.37 -33.62
N SER A 712 13.02 -9.93 -33.13
CA SER A 712 13.52 -10.32 -31.81
C SER A 712 14.18 -9.15 -31.13
N GLY A 713 14.18 -9.18 -29.79
CA GLY A 713 14.73 -8.15 -28.94
C GLY A 713 13.66 -7.29 -28.27
N ARG A 714 14.12 -6.16 -27.75
CA ARG A 714 13.31 -5.12 -27.11
C ARG A 714 13.24 -3.91 -28.05
N VAL A 715 12.05 -3.50 -28.41
CA VAL A 715 11.81 -2.43 -29.38
C VAL A 715 10.93 -1.36 -28.76
N LEU A 716 11.43 -0.15 -28.61
CA LEU A 716 10.66 1.00 -28.15
C LEU A 716 9.68 1.42 -29.27
N LEU A 717 8.38 1.30 -29.03
CA LEU A 717 7.34 1.74 -29.95
C LEU A 717 7.06 3.24 -29.83
N GLY A 718 7.25 3.80 -28.63
CA GLY A 718 7.15 5.22 -28.39
C GLY A 718 7.25 5.55 -26.91
N ARG A 719 7.62 6.80 -26.60
CA ARG A 719 7.63 7.34 -25.24
C ARG A 719 7.19 8.79 -25.20
N GLY A 720 6.50 9.19 -24.15
CA GLY A 720 6.07 10.57 -23.95
C GLY A 720 4.90 10.69 -23.00
N ARG A 721 4.46 11.92 -22.77
CA ARG A 721 3.32 12.23 -21.90
C ARG A 721 2.01 11.95 -22.63
N MET A 722 1.38 10.86 -22.24
CA MET A 722 0.12 10.42 -22.81
C MET A 722 -1.07 11.12 -22.13
N PRO A 723 -2.03 11.71 -22.87
CA PRO A 723 -3.21 12.30 -22.28
C PRO A 723 -4.03 11.28 -21.49
N ALA A 724 -4.68 11.72 -20.41
CA ALA A 724 -5.63 10.91 -19.67
C ALA A 724 -6.72 10.35 -20.61
N LYS A 725 -7.11 9.10 -20.35
CA LYS A 725 -8.15 8.38 -21.11
C LYS A 725 -7.90 8.31 -22.63
N ALA A 726 -6.65 8.55 -23.07
CA ALA A 726 -6.26 8.33 -24.47
C ALA A 726 -6.46 6.86 -24.84
N ARG A 727 -6.83 6.59 -26.10
CA ARG A 727 -7.05 5.21 -26.60
C ARG A 727 -6.42 5.08 -27.99
N PHE A 728 -5.30 4.35 -28.06
CA PHE A 728 -4.59 4.09 -29.33
C PHE A 728 -4.74 2.61 -29.69
N ARG A 729 -5.66 2.31 -30.62
CA ARG A 729 -5.79 0.96 -31.17
C ARG A 729 -4.67 0.68 -32.16
N MET A 730 -3.94 -0.39 -31.88
CA MET A 730 -2.80 -0.84 -32.68
C MET A 730 -2.96 -2.30 -33.06
N ARG A 731 -2.14 -2.74 -34.04
CA ARG A 731 -2.14 -4.12 -34.48
C ARG A 731 -0.73 -4.57 -34.86
N LEU A 732 -0.21 -5.60 -34.22
CA LEU A 732 0.97 -6.28 -34.71
C LEU A 732 0.56 -7.28 -35.80
N LEU A 733 1.29 -7.28 -36.90
CA LEU A 733 1.17 -8.23 -37.98
C LEU A 733 2.43 -9.10 -37.97
N VAL A 734 2.28 -10.41 -37.73
CA VAL A 734 3.40 -11.35 -37.61
C VAL A 734 3.27 -12.42 -38.71
N ALA A 735 4.32 -12.60 -39.53
CA ALA A 735 4.43 -13.71 -40.45
C ALA A 735 5.63 -14.58 -40.10
N LEU A 736 5.40 -15.87 -39.93
CA LEU A 736 6.42 -16.90 -39.70
C LEU A 736 6.60 -17.77 -40.94
N ALA A 737 7.81 -18.25 -41.21
CA ALA A 737 8.06 -19.26 -42.22
C ALA A 737 7.37 -20.58 -41.84
N LYS A 738 6.98 -21.40 -42.82
CA LYS A 738 6.28 -22.67 -42.56
C LYS A 738 7.11 -23.65 -41.70
N GLU A 739 8.41 -23.55 -41.80
CA GLU A 739 9.37 -24.39 -41.08
C GLU A 739 9.45 -24.05 -39.60
N ASP A 740 9.21 -22.77 -39.25
CA ASP A 740 9.21 -22.25 -37.89
C ASP A 740 7.89 -22.48 -37.13
N MET A 741 6.82 -22.88 -37.82
CA MET A 741 5.52 -23.17 -37.21
C MET A 741 5.45 -24.48 -36.43
N GLN A 742 6.59 -25.06 -36.07
CA GLN A 742 6.64 -26.36 -35.34
C GLN A 742 6.77 -26.21 -33.83
N ARG A 743 7.04 -25.01 -33.33
CA ARG A 743 7.16 -24.71 -31.89
C ARG A 743 6.40 -23.43 -31.53
N PRO A 744 5.97 -23.29 -30.27
CA PRO A 744 5.33 -22.06 -29.83
C PRO A 744 6.34 -20.89 -29.71
N TYR A 745 5.87 -19.69 -30.04
CA TYR A 745 6.61 -18.44 -29.85
C TYR A 745 5.80 -17.49 -29.01
N GLN A 746 6.49 -16.58 -28.29
CA GLN A 746 5.84 -15.51 -27.53
C GLN A 746 6.27 -14.14 -28.07
N ILE A 747 5.32 -13.23 -28.12
CA ILE A 747 5.53 -11.81 -28.38
C ILE A 747 4.66 -11.02 -27.40
N ALA A 748 5.20 -9.94 -26.85
CA ALA A 748 4.48 -9.11 -25.89
C ALA A 748 4.65 -7.64 -26.23
N VAL A 749 3.64 -6.84 -25.87
CA VAL A 749 3.75 -5.38 -25.77
C VAL A 749 3.49 -5.01 -24.33
N ARG A 750 4.37 -4.18 -23.78
CA ARG A 750 4.25 -3.70 -22.40
C ARG A 750 4.22 -2.18 -22.35
N GLN A 751 3.57 -1.67 -21.36
CA GLN A 751 3.53 -0.25 -21.01
C GLN A 751 4.32 -0.03 -19.75
N LEU A 752 5.22 0.96 -19.76
CA LEU A 752 6.10 1.30 -18.65
C LEU A 752 5.81 2.73 -18.23
N HIS A 753 5.69 2.96 -16.93
CA HIS A 753 5.63 4.29 -16.34
C HIS A 753 7.05 4.80 -16.06
N LEU A 754 7.31 6.07 -16.31
CA LEU A 754 8.62 6.71 -16.17
C LEU A 754 9.79 5.94 -16.84
N GLY A 755 9.47 5.04 -17.79
CA GLY A 755 10.42 4.29 -18.58
C GLY A 755 11.00 3.03 -17.92
N GLU A 756 10.61 2.69 -16.68
CA GLU A 756 11.19 1.57 -15.93
C GLU A 756 10.12 0.65 -15.32
N GLU A 757 9.05 1.19 -14.75
CA GLU A 757 8.01 0.41 -14.10
C GLU A 757 7.02 -0.17 -15.11
N GLU A 758 6.87 -1.49 -15.14
CA GLU A 758 5.88 -2.16 -15.99
C GLU A 758 4.50 -2.10 -15.34
N VAL A 759 3.63 -1.24 -15.88
CA VAL A 759 2.26 -1.04 -15.39
C VAL A 759 1.23 -1.90 -16.09
N GLY A 760 1.61 -2.55 -17.18
CA GLY A 760 0.74 -3.50 -17.87
C GLY A 760 1.36 -4.11 -19.11
N ARG A 761 0.80 -5.25 -19.54
CA ARG A 761 1.34 -6.07 -20.63
C ARG A 761 0.25 -6.82 -21.36
N VAL A 762 0.42 -6.95 -22.67
CA VAL A 762 -0.30 -7.95 -23.47
C VAL A 762 0.70 -8.95 -24.02
N THR A 763 0.43 -10.24 -23.85
CA THR A 763 1.29 -11.33 -24.33
C THR A 763 0.48 -12.24 -25.26
N TRP A 764 1.01 -12.54 -26.43
CA TRP A 764 0.44 -13.53 -27.33
C TRP A 764 1.37 -14.73 -27.43
N ARG A 765 0.76 -15.90 -27.47
CA ARG A 765 1.42 -17.17 -27.76
C ARG A 765 1.00 -17.63 -29.15
N LEU A 766 1.94 -17.64 -30.07
CA LEU A 766 1.76 -18.13 -31.42
C LEU A 766 1.99 -19.65 -31.44
N GLU A 767 0.92 -20.42 -31.52
CA GLU A 767 0.99 -21.89 -31.51
C GLU A 767 0.99 -22.46 -32.92
N PRO A 768 1.67 -23.63 -33.15
CA PRO A 768 1.55 -24.38 -34.40
C PRO A 768 0.10 -24.77 -34.64
N GLY A 769 -0.42 -24.46 -35.80
CA GLY A 769 -1.84 -24.54 -36.10
C GLY A 769 -2.51 -25.87 -35.81
N ARG A 770 -3.55 -25.88 -35.00
CA ARG A 770 -4.45 -27.02 -34.70
C ARG A 770 -5.26 -27.54 -35.88
N ARG A 771 -4.99 -27.15 -37.12
CA ARG A 771 -5.78 -27.54 -38.34
C ARG A 771 -5.66 -29.01 -38.73
N LYS A 772 -5.02 -29.93 -37.98
CA LYS A 772 -4.89 -31.35 -38.34
C LYS A 772 -5.50 -32.35 -37.38
N LEU A 773 -6.20 -31.96 -36.32
CA LEU A 773 -6.78 -32.92 -35.36
C LEU A 773 -8.28 -33.23 -35.57
N GLU A 774 -9.01 -32.47 -36.39
CA GLU A 774 -10.44 -32.72 -36.64
C GLU A 774 -10.73 -33.71 -37.79
N LYS A 775 -9.71 -34.25 -38.48
CA LYS A 775 -9.91 -35.25 -39.56
C LYS A 775 -9.62 -36.70 -39.13
N ARG A 776 -9.37 -37.01 -37.85
CA ARG A 776 -9.17 -38.38 -37.38
C ARG A 776 -10.21 -38.87 -36.35
N GLY A 777 -11.35 -38.24 -36.26
CA GLY A 777 -12.44 -38.63 -35.37
C GLY A 777 -13.69 -39.15 -36.05
N ARG A 778 -13.57 -39.66 -37.28
CA ARG A 778 -14.64 -40.46 -37.95
C ARG A 778 -14.01 -41.66 -38.56
N GLU A 779 -13.93 -42.71 -37.81
CA GLU A 779 -13.86 -44.15 -38.12
C GLU A 779 -13.32 -44.85 -36.90
N ILE A 780 -14.21 -45.31 -36.06
CA ILE A 780 -14.23 -46.62 -35.39
C ILE A 780 -15.53 -46.61 -34.56
N GLY A 781 -16.36 -47.57 -34.86
CA GLY A 781 -17.73 -47.80 -34.50
C GLY A 781 -18.11 -47.93 -33.02
#